data_1a2e9ad0a553429d915a0ed3c4e49c17
#
_entry.id   1a2e9ad0a553429d915a0ed3c4e49c17
#
_cell.length_a   1.000
_cell.length_b   1.000
_cell.length_c   1.000
_cell.angle_alpha   90.00
_cell.angle_beta   90.00
_cell.angle_gamma   90.00
#
_symmetry.space_group_name_H-M   'P 1'
#
loop_
_entity.id
_entity.type
_entity.pdbx_description
1 polymer ?
#
loop_
_entity_poly.entity_id
_entity_poly.type
_entity_poly.pdbx_seq_one_letter_code
_entity_poly.pdbx_strand_id
1 'polypeptide(L)'
;MTRYLLIALSITFSSSAYADRVDRLAQGCYSLQSTDKSYLTLEVNGSYRFSQTSLSHAGQFYFKPTEFKHFLLSDKYQNLLDASLNSVSNASMETIWRVTQSDQGKTKQLKAKFENGNTSIDLILHPQQRCRAYPEISLNVSGDRSVLKGSITSPIRGLVDAHTHITSYQFVGGKFVHGAAFHPLGVPYALGDCEHIHGPNGSLDLIGNIFSHDDPGARHATQGWPKFTYWPNNNEESHTDYYYRWIERAYLGGVRIMVSHLVESELLCETQKNVNPASWVNTNSCNTMDSLRLQAKLSYQLQDYIDAQAGGAGKGFLRIVTSPQEAREVIANGQLAVILGAEASDILDCGVNDNCTQASLEKNLMELYHLGVRSLYPTHKFDNRLAGSRIEDGTMNAGQYKSTGHLFNTEECDDQTQGTAMSKGFPFIGETPFIGPIVNALTGAPDYNTEIEHCNQLGLTDLGAYLVNRMIDLNMLIELDHTSTKSASDIMDIVESRNHSGVVSSHSWMSKAKDGGVHNNTKRMIRVGGFVAPYNRDAYRLKKEIGAYLDIIEQTVFLAGVGIGTDMTGMATQAKPRKDVAEAPLIYPFTSEFGLTFEVQKSGLKEFNYNQVGMAHYGMVADHLQEIRQRSGERIYQAAMNSAEAYIQMWERVWANSSSKGKQETTQNANANTSKPN
;
A
#
# COMPACT_ATOMS: atom_id res chain seq x y z
N MET A 1 25.69 -26.50 33.60
CA MET A 1 26.64 -26.26 32.50
C MET A 1 26.12 -26.97 31.26
N THR A 2 25.35 -26.32 30.43
CA THR A 2 24.96 -26.89 29.15
C THR A 2 25.00 -25.70 28.14
N ARG A 3 25.98 -25.72 27.26
CA ARG A 3 26.24 -24.73 26.23
C ARG A 3 25.22 -24.94 25.13
N TYR A 4 24.33 -23.97 24.91
CA TYR A 4 23.54 -23.86 23.69
C TYR A 4 24.41 -23.20 22.61
N LEU A 5 24.75 -23.97 21.61
CA LEU A 5 25.40 -23.53 20.39
C LEU A 5 24.32 -22.88 19.49
N LEU A 6 24.29 -21.57 19.43
CA LEU A 6 23.49 -20.81 18.43
C LEU A 6 24.16 -21.00 17.06
N ILE A 7 23.64 -21.90 16.27
CA ILE A 7 23.94 -21.95 14.83
C ILE A 7 23.11 -20.86 14.18
N ALA A 8 23.75 -19.73 13.87
CA ALA A 8 23.20 -18.73 12.96
C ALA A 8 23.14 -19.37 11.57
N LEU A 9 21.96 -19.84 11.17
CA LEU A 9 21.70 -20.24 9.79
C LEU A 9 21.53 -18.96 8.98
N SER A 10 22.62 -18.43 8.44
CA SER A 10 22.57 -17.46 7.35
C SER A 10 22.00 -18.16 6.12
N ILE A 11 20.68 -18.05 5.93
CA ILE A 11 20.05 -18.44 4.68
C ILE A 11 20.40 -17.34 3.67
N THR A 12 21.53 -17.50 3.01
CA THR A 12 21.82 -16.80 1.79
C THR A 12 20.86 -17.32 0.74
N PHE A 13 19.77 -16.58 0.49
CA PHE A 13 18.96 -16.77 -0.69
C PHE A 13 19.75 -16.32 -1.94
N SER A 14 20.73 -17.08 -2.35
CA SER A 14 21.20 -17.07 -3.72
C SER A 14 20.23 -17.91 -4.55
N SER A 15 19.02 -17.42 -4.75
CA SER A 15 18.13 -17.98 -5.75
C SER A 15 18.38 -17.31 -7.10
N SER A 16 19.41 -17.71 -7.79
CA SER A 16 19.28 -17.79 -9.25
C SER A 16 18.25 -18.91 -9.54
N ALA A 17 17.00 -18.67 -9.17
CA ALA A 17 15.91 -19.52 -9.56
C ALA A 17 15.80 -19.43 -11.09
N TYR A 18 16.32 -20.42 -11.79
CA TYR A 18 15.91 -20.71 -13.15
C TYR A 18 14.39 -20.77 -13.12
N ALA A 19 13.72 -19.74 -13.68
CA ALA A 19 12.28 -19.76 -13.83
C ALA A 19 11.92 -21.11 -14.46
N ASP A 20 11.03 -21.86 -13.81
CA ASP A 20 10.57 -23.15 -14.29
C ASP A 20 10.08 -22.94 -15.75
N ARG A 21 10.36 -23.87 -16.63
CA ARG A 21 9.90 -23.79 -18.04
C ARG A 21 8.39 -23.63 -18.12
N VAL A 22 7.66 -24.11 -17.11
CA VAL A 22 6.21 -24.01 -17.02
C VAL A 22 5.76 -22.58 -16.76
N ASP A 23 6.39 -21.84 -15.84
CA ASP A 23 6.01 -20.46 -15.56
C ASP A 23 6.22 -19.54 -16.78
N ARG A 24 7.15 -19.88 -17.67
CA ARG A 24 7.37 -19.17 -18.95
C ARG A 24 6.22 -19.34 -19.96
N LEU A 25 5.23 -20.20 -19.67
CA LEU A 25 4.00 -20.29 -20.46
C LEU A 25 3.10 -19.05 -20.25
N ALA A 26 3.35 -18.30 -19.19
CA ALA A 26 2.59 -17.11 -18.82
C ALA A 26 2.36 -16.18 -20.01
N GLN A 27 1.09 -15.80 -20.22
CA GLN A 27 0.64 -14.92 -21.30
C GLN A 27 0.97 -15.42 -22.71
N GLY A 28 1.38 -16.68 -22.85
CA GLY A 28 1.66 -17.31 -24.14
C GLY A 28 0.41 -17.90 -24.80
N CYS A 29 0.56 -18.23 -26.07
CA CYS A 29 -0.48 -18.82 -26.91
C CYS A 29 -0.02 -20.22 -27.36
N TYR A 30 -0.83 -21.27 -27.08
CA TYR A 30 -0.45 -22.64 -27.37
C TYR A 30 -1.62 -23.46 -27.87
N SER A 31 -1.32 -24.44 -28.78
CA SER A 31 -2.20 -25.58 -29.05
C SER A 31 -1.73 -26.78 -28.25
N LEU A 32 -2.68 -27.61 -27.82
CA LEU A 32 -2.48 -28.74 -26.93
C LEU A 32 -2.63 -30.04 -27.72
N GLN A 33 -1.61 -30.89 -27.67
CA GLN A 33 -1.58 -32.17 -28.38
C GLN A 33 -1.44 -33.32 -27.36
N SER A 34 -2.29 -34.34 -27.48
CA SER A 34 -2.20 -35.56 -26.68
C SER A 34 -1.05 -36.46 -27.13
N THR A 35 -0.77 -37.48 -26.35
CA THR A 35 0.29 -38.47 -26.63
C THR A 35 0.01 -39.31 -27.90
N ASP A 36 -1.24 -39.46 -28.29
CA ASP A 36 -1.68 -40.14 -29.53
C ASP A 36 -1.60 -39.25 -30.79
N LYS A 37 -1.04 -38.02 -30.63
CA LYS A 37 -0.83 -37.00 -31.67
C LYS A 37 -2.10 -36.27 -32.13
N SER A 38 -3.23 -36.42 -31.45
CA SER A 38 -4.42 -35.62 -31.73
C SER A 38 -4.40 -34.29 -30.96
N TYR A 39 -4.96 -33.21 -31.55
CA TYR A 39 -5.04 -31.86 -30.96
C TYR A 39 -6.39 -31.61 -30.34
N LEU A 40 -6.37 -30.90 -29.23
CA LEU A 40 -7.56 -30.43 -28.52
C LEU A 40 -8.28 -29.38 -29.37
N THR A 41 -9.57 -29.57 -29.60
CA THR A 41 -10.39 -28.71 -30.47
C THR A 41 -11.79 -28.57 -29.89
N LEU A 42 -12.39 -27.38 -30.04
CA LEU A 42 -13.77 -27.10 -29.63
C LEU A 42 -14.74 -27.74 -30.67
N GLU A 43 -15.63 -28.60 -30.19
CA GLU A 43 -16.67 -29.21 -30.97
C GLU A 43 -17.97 -28.34 -30.97
N VAL A 44 -18.86 -28.62 -31.88
CA VAL A 44 -20.11 -27.85 -32.06
C VAL A 44 -21.00 -27.86 -30.79
N ASN A 45 -20.91 -28.93 -30.00
CA ASN A 45 -21.66 -29.07 -28.73
C ASN A 45 -21.09 -28.30 -27.55
N GLY A 46 -20.01 -27.53 -27.75
CA GLY A 46 -19.37 -26.75 -26.68
C GLY A 46 -18.38 -27.52 -25.80
N SER A 47 -18.10 -28.81 -26.12
CA SER A 47 -17.06 -29.59 -25.45
C SER A 47 -15.73 -29.55 -26.24
N TYR A 48 -14.62 -29.73 -25.56
CA TYR A 48 -13.33 -29.92 -26.18
C TYR A 48 -13.02 -31.42 -26.32
N ARG A 49 -12.50 -31.80 -27.47
CA ARG A 49 -12.03 -33.16 -27.74
C ARG A 49 -10.72 -33.21 -28.48
N PHE A 50 -9.95 -34.28 -28.29
CA PHE A 50 -8.77 -34.60 -29.08
C PHE A 50 -9.22 -35.28 -30.38
N SER A 51 -9.49 -34.48 -31.41
CA SER A 51 -10.11 -34.96 -32.67
C SER A 51 -9.31 -34.59 -33.93
N GLN A 52 -8.47 -33.53 -33.87
CA GLN A 52 -7.74 -33.04 -35.03
C GLN A 52 -6.32 -33.60 -35.11
N THR A 53 -5.87 -34.02 -36.29
CA THR A 53 -4.51 -34.48 -36.52
C THR A 53 -3.58 -33.40 -37.12
N SER A 54 -4.16 -32.27 -37.55
CA SER A 54 -3.41 -31.15 -38.12
C SER A 54 -3.37 -29.96 -37.12
N LEU A 55 -2.18 -29.41 -36.93
CA LEU A 55 -1.96 -28.22 -36.10
C LEU A 55 -2.74 -26.99 -36.62
N SER A 56 -2.98 -26.89 -37.93
CA SER A 56 -3.75 -25.78 -38.51
C SER A 56 -5.22 -25.73 -38.11
N HIS A 57 -5.78 -26.83 -37.63
CA HIS A 57 -7.16 -26.95 -37.14
C HIS A 57 -7.25 -27.11 -35.64
N ALA A 58 -6.11 -27.07 -34.95
CA ALA A 58 -6.04 -27.20 -33.49
C ALA A 58 -6.66 -25.98 -32.76
N GLY A 59 -7.29 -26.22 -31.64
CA GLY A 59 -7.69 -25.16 -30.70
C GLY A 59 -6.44 -24.40 -30.22
N GLN A 60 -6.61 -23.10 -30.03
CA GLN A 60 -5.55 -22.25 -29.50
C GLN A 60 -6.01 -21.67 -28.16
N PHE A 61 -5.12 -21.71 -27.17
CA PHE A 61 -5.40 -21.28 -25.82
C PHE A 61 -4.38 -20.25 -25.35
N TYR A 62 -4.87 -19.15 -24.79
CA TYR A 62 -4.08 -18.17 -24.06
C TYR A 62 -3.90 -18.64 -22.61
N PHE A 63 -2.68 -18.65 -22.14
CA PHE A 63 -2.32 -19.10 -20.79
C PHE A 63 -2.27 -17.90 -19.83
N LYS A 64 -3.36 -17.65 -19.12
CA LYS A 64 -3.45 -16.61 -18.09
C LYS A 64 -3.00 -17.18 -16.74
N PRO A 65 -1.86 -16.74 -16.16
CA PRO A 65 -1.44 -17.22 -14.84
C PRO A 65 -2.44 -16.83 -13.76
N THR A 66 -2.72 -17.75 -12.83
CA THR A 66 -3.45 -17.48 -11.59
C THR A 66 -2.50 -17.40 -10.39
N GLU A 67 -1.47 -18.20 -10.41
CA GLU A 67 -0.32 -18.26 -9.52
C GLU A 67 0.80 -19.07 -10.22
N PHE A 68 1.92 -19.32 -9.54
CA PHE A 68 2.99 -20.16 -10.11
C PHE A 68 2.47 -21.54 -10.51
N LYS A 69 2.75 -21.91 -11.76
CA LYS A 69 2.37 -23.21 -12.37
C LYS A 69 0.86 -23.44 -12.51
N HIS A 70 0.03 -22.43 -12.24
CA HIS A 70 -1.41 -22.53 -12.40
C HIS A 70 -1.92 -21.52 -13.42
N PHE A 71 -2.81 -21.97 -14.30
CA PHE A 71 -3.27 -21.19 -15.45
C PHE A 71 -4.77 -21.37 -15.70
N LEU A 72 -5.41 -20.28 -16.13
CA LEU A 72 -6.64 -20.33 -16.91
C LEU A 72 -6.25 -20.52 -18.39
N LEU A 73 -6.93 -21.40 -19.08
CA LEU A 73 -6.74 -21.64 -20.51
C LEU A 73 -7.91 -21.03 -21.28
N SER A 74 -7.68 -19.87 -21.89
CA SER A 74 -8.73 -19.10 -22.58
C SER A 74 -8.65 -19.28 -24.09
N ASP A 75 -9.76 -19.59 -24.73
CA ASP A 75 -9.85 -19.75 -26.18
C ASP A 75 -10.04 -18.41 -26.92
N LYS A 76 -10.18 -18.48 -28.24
CA LYS A 76 -10.39 -17.28 -29.11
C LYS A 76 -11.71 -16.53 -28.82
N TYR A 77 -12.67 -17.19 -28.17
CA TYR A 77 -13.96 -16.60 -27.76
C TYR A 77 -13.91 -16.04 -26.35
N GLN A 78 -12.76 -16.18 -25.67
CA GLN A 78 -12.54 -15.87 -24.26
C GLN A 78 -13.31 -16.81 -23.29
N ASN A 79 -13.75 -17.96 -23.76
CA ASN A 79 -14.20 -19.03 -22.91
C ASN A 79 -13.01 -19.81 -22.33
N LEU A 80 -13.25 -20.49 -21.23
CA LEU A 80 -12.23 -21.20 -20.47
C LEU A 80 -12.43 -22.72 -20.60
N LEU A 81 -11.34 -23.45 -20.60
CA LEU A 81 -11.33 -24.90 -20.52
C LEU A 81 -11.51 -25.33 -19.07
N ASP A 82 -12.60 -26.05 -18.76
CA ASP A 82 -12.84 -26.62 -17.43
C ASP A 82 -12.24 -28.03 -17.27
N ALA A 83 -12.30 -28.56 -16.03
CA ALA A 83 -11.81 -29.89 -15.68
C ALA A 83 -12.51 -31.04 -16.44
N SER A 84 -13.71 -30.83 -16.94
CA SER A 84 -14.51 -31.80 -17.72
C SER A 84 -14.33 -31.65 -19.22
N LEU A 85 -13.37 -30.79 -19.64
CA LEU A 85 -13.10 -30.41 -21.03
C LEU A 85 -14.29 -29.71 -21.72
N ASN A 86 -15.05 -28.90 -21.00
CA ASN A 86 -16.07 -28.03 -21.58
C ASN A 86 -15.56 -26.60 -21.76
N SER A 87 -16.21 -25.89 -22.67
CA SER A 87 -16.03 -24.45 -22.88
C SER A 87 -17.02 -23.69 -21.97
N VAL A 88 -16.49 -22.97 -20.97
CA VAL A 88 -17.28 -22.21 -20.00
C VAL A 88 -16.92 -20.72 -20.03
N SER A 89 -17.92 -19.86 -19.80
CA SER A 89 -17.72 -18.40 -19.88
C SER A 89 -17.16 -17.77 -18.60
N ASN A 90 -17.38 -18.43 -17.45
CA ASN A 90 -16.99 -17.88 -16.14
C ASN A 90 -15.80 -18.64 -15.56
N ALA A 91 -14.84 -17.91 -15.01
CA ALA A 91 -13.73 -18.52 -14.31
C ALA A 91 -14.18 -19.02 -12.92
N SER A 92 -13.65 -20.17 -12.53
CA SER A 92 -13.84 -20.81 -11.23
C SER A 92 -12.64 -21.67 -10.88
N MET A 93 -12.64 -22.29 -9.72
CA MET A 93 -11.60 -23.26 -9.36
C MET A 93 -11.52 -24.44 -10.35
N GLU A 94 -12.66 -24.82 -10.98
CA GLU A 94 -12.72 -25.88 -12.00
C GLU A 94 -12.08 -25.49 -13.33
N THR A 95 -11.74 -24.22 -13.54
CA THR A 95 -11.05 -23.74 -14.74
C THR A 95 -9.56 -23.50 -14.53
N ILE A 96 -9.03 -23.68 -13.30
CA ILE A 96 -7.61 -23.50 -12.98
C ILE A 96 -6.87 -24.82 -13.20
N TRP A 97 -5.94 -24.82 -14.13
CA TRP A 97 -5.09 -25.96 -14.43
C TRP A 97 -3.72 -25.82 -13.78
N ARG A 98 -3.34 -26.76 -12.95
CA ARG A 98 -1.96 -26.96 -12.49
C ARG A 98 -1.17 -27.61 -13.61
N VAL A 99 -0.04 -27.03 -13.97
CA VAL A 99 0.81 -27.52 -15.05
C VAL A 99 2.19 -27.85 -14.50
N THR A 100 2.67 -29.06 -14.74
CA THR A 100 3.99 -29.52 -14.33
C THR A 100 4.75 -30.12 -15.51
N GLN A 101 6.05 -29.89 -15.60
CA GLN A 101 6.86 -30.42 -16.67
C GLN A 101 7.02 -31.93 -16.53
N SER A 102 6.78 -32.71 -17.61
CA SER A 102 6.84 -34.17 -17.57
C SER A 102 8.09 -34.77 -18.22
N ASP A 103 8.89 -33.99 -18.99
CA ASP A 103 10.02 -34.49 -19.79
C ASP A 103 11.41 -34.21 -19.23
N GLN A 104 11.53 -33.74 -18.00
CA GLN A 104 12.80 -33.34 -17.36
C GLN A 104 13.67 -32.36 -18.21
N GLY A 105 13.07 -31.65 -19.16
CA GLY A 105 13.75 -30.66 -19.99
C GLY A 105 14.62 -31.25 -21.15
N LYS A 106 14.52 -32.52 -21.42
CA LYS A 106 15.37 -33.22 -22.43
C LYS A 106 14.94 -32.99 -23.87
N THR A 107 13.72 -32.52 -24.12
CA THR A 107 13.17 -32.29 -25.45
C THR A 107 13.03 -30.81 -25.80
N LYS A 108 13.08 -30.46 -27.11
CA LYS A 108 12.81 -29.08 -27.57
C LYS A 108 11.33 -28.69 -27.35
N GLN A 109 10.42 -29.67 -27.44
CA GLN A 109 8.99 -29.45 -27.18
C GLN A 109 8.70 -29.59 -25.69
N LEU A 110 7.92 -28.68 -25.12
CA LEU A 110 7.48 -28.78 -23.73
C LEU A 110 6.39 -29.86 -23.62
N LYS A 111 6.71 -30.90 -22.88
CA LYS A 111 5.73 -31.91 -22.43
C LYS A 111 5.37 -31.59 -20.98
N ALA A 112 4.08 -31.44 -20.74
CA ALA A 112 3.61 -31.06 -19.44
C ALA A 112 2.36 -31.85 -19.03
N LYS A 113 2.22 -32.13 -17.76
CA LYS A 113 1.06 -32.73 -17.14
C LYS A 113 0.13 -31.60 -16.68
N PHE A 114 -1.11 -31.67 -17.07
CA PHE A 114 -2.19 -30.78 -16.72
C PHE A 114 -3.11 -31.48 -15.71
N GLU A 115 -3.30 -30.87 -14.56
CA GLU A 115 -4.10 -31.43 -13.48
C GLU A 115 -5.15 -30.41 -13.03
N ASN A 116 -6.41 -30.86 -12.92
CA ASN A 116 -7.50 -30.11 -12.31
C ASN A 116 -8.49 -31.09 -11.68
N GLY A 117 -8.62 -31.08 -10.36
CA GLY A 117 -9.43 -32.06 -9.62
C GLY A 117 -8.97 -33.49 -9.90
N ASN A 118 -9.88 -34.31 -10.40
CA ASN A 118 -9.63 -35.71 -10.78
C ASN A 118 -9.09 -35.86 -12.22
N THR A 119 -9.04 -34.80 -12.98
CA THR A 119 -8.58 -34.81 -14.38
C THR A 119 -7.07 -34.62 -14.43
N SER A 120 -6.37 -35.53 -15.13
CA SER A 120 -4.93 -35.50 -15.30
C SER A 120 -4.57 -35.94 -16.72
N ILE A 121 -3.91 -35.05 -17.49
CA ILE A 121 -3.64 -35.25 -18.92
C ILE A 121 -2.18 -34.87 -19.22
N ASP A 122 -1.44 -35.75 -19.88
CA ASP A 122 -0.12 -35.44 -20.41
C ASP A 122 -0.24 -34.85 -21.83
N LEU A 123 0.28 -33.64 -22.01
CA LEU A 123 0.15 -32.86 -23.23
C LEU A 123 1.50 -32.37 -23.76
N ILE A 124 1.56 -32.20 -25.06
CA ILE A 124 2.64 -31.54 -25.78
C ILE A 124 2.14 -30.14 -26.20
N LEU A 125 2.89 -29.10 -25.86
CA LEU A 125 2.53 -27.72 -26.16
C LEU A 125 3.20 -27.25 -27.44
N HIS A 126 2.40 -26.71 -28.35
CA HIS A 126 2.82 -26.15 -29.61
C HIS A 126 2.61 -24.63 -29.61
N PRO A 127 3.65 -23.77 -29.57
CA PRO A 127 3.50 -22.32 -29.58
C PRO A 127 2.69 -21.84 -30.79
N GLN A 128 1.81 -20.86 -30.52
CA GLN A 128 0.95 -20.18 -31.50
C GLN A 128 1.13 -18.67 -31.36
N GLN A 129 0.53 -17.87 -32.26
CA GLN A 129 0.72 -16.41 -32.25
C GLN A 129 -0.57 -15.59 -32.22
N ARG A 130 -1.74 -16.21 -32.31
CA ARG A 130 -3.01 -15.51 -32.56
C ARG A 130 -4.10 -15.78 -31.52
N CYS A 131 -3.71 -16.05 -30.27
CA CYS A 131 -4.70 -16.08 -29.20
C CYS A 131 -5.23 -14.68 -28.90
N ARG A 132 -6.50 -14.62 -28.55
CA ARG A 132 -7.05 -13.44 -27.90
C ARG A 132 -6.62 -13.47 -26.43
N ALA A 133 -6.00 -12.40 -25.96
CA ALA A 133 -5.58 -12.30 -24.58
C ALA A 133 -6.80 -12.30 -23.63
N TYR A 134 -6.60 -12.85 -22.44
CA TYR A 134 -7.59 -12.76 -21.37
C TYR A 134 -7.82 -11.29 -20.97
N PRO A 135 -9.03 -10.90 -20.56
CA PRO A 135 -9.32 -9.52 -20.19
C PRO A 135 -8.38 -8.97 -19.11
N GLU A 136 -7.81 -7.79 -19.38
CA GLU A 136 -6.90 -7.12 -18.45
C GLU A 136 -6.89 -5.59 -18.70
N ILE A 137 -6.51 -4.82 -17.66
CA ILE A 137 -6.34 -3.36 -17.76
C ILE A 137 -5.12 -3.03 -18.63
N SER A 138 -5.33 -2.14 -19.60
CA SER A 138 -4.24 -1.59 -20.42
C SER A 138 -3.44 -0.56 -19.64
N LEU A 139 -2.11 -0.59 -19.77
CA LEU A 139 -1.24 0.45 -19.20
C LEU A 139 -1.32 1.75 -19.98
N ASN A 140 -1.59 1.68 -21.30
CA ASN A 140 -1.51 2.82 -22.19
C ASN A 140 -0.16 3.55 -22.12
N VAL A 141 0.91 2.75 -22.05
CA VAL A 141 2.30 3.19 -21.99
C VAL A 141 3.11 2.43 -23.01
N SER A 142 3.95 3.14 -23.76
CA SER A 142 4.85 2.57 -24.78
C SER A 142 6.29 3.06 -24.56
N GLY A 143 7.25 2.36 -25.13
CA GLY A 143 8.68 2.63 -25.03
C GLY A 143 9.49 1.47 -24.47
N ASP A 144 10.80 1.63 -24.44
CA ASP A 144 11.74 0.62 -23.94
C ASP A 144 11.87 0.69 -22.43
N ARG A 145 11.38 -0.33 -21.74
CA ARG A 145 11.43 -0.39 -20.27
C ARG A 145 12.82 -0.65 -19.70
N SER A 146 13.81 -0.99 -20.53
CA SER A 146 15.19 -1.18 -20.08
C SER A 146 15.81 0.12 -19.53
N VAL A 147 15.27 1.28 -19.90
CA VAL A 147 15.66 2.60 -19.39
C VAL A 147 15.41 2.76 -17.88
N LEU A 148 14.60 1.91 -17.28
CA LEU A 148 14.31 1.93 -15.83
C LEU A 148 15.39 1.19 -15.02
N LYS A 149 16.28 0.45 -15.65
CA LYS A 149 17.43 -0.18 -15.00
C LYS A 149 18.52 0.85 -14.71
N GLY A 150 19.15 0.69 -13.58
CA GLY A 150 20.20 1.59 -13.09
C GLY A 150 21.42 0.85 -12.58
N SER A 151 22.19 1.52 -11.74
CA SER A 151 23.32 0.95 -11.01
C SER A 151 23.12 1.12 -9.51
N ILE A 152 23.55 0.15 -8.72
CA ILE A 152 23.49 0.20 -7.24
C ILE A 152 24.26 1.41 -6.69
N THR A 153 25.31 1.85 -7.39
CA THR A 153 26.19 2.94 -6.96
C THR A 153 25.78 4.32 -7.47
N SER A 154 24.81 4.38 -8.36
CA SER A 154 24.29 5.65 -8.90
C SER A 154 23.14 6.17 -8.05
N PRO A 155 23.01 7.51 -7.86
CA PRO A 155 21.85 8.08 -7.23
C PRO A 155 20.56 7.64 -7.92
N ILE A 156 19.55 7.31 -7.11
CA ILE A 156 18.25 6.88 -7.63
C ILE A 156 17.45 8.11 -8.06
N ARG A 157 16.97 8.07 -9.29
CA ARG A 157 16.08 9.08 -9.83
C ARG A 157 14.65 8.58 -9.82
N GLY A 158 13.73 9.29 -9.13
CA GLY A 158 12.32 8.98 -9.09
C GLY A 158 11.62 9.38 -7.80
N LEU A 159 10.32 9.20 -7.79
CA LEU A 159 9.42 9.61 -6.73
C LEU A 159 9.31 8.53 -5.65
N VAL A 160 9.22 8.97 -4.38
CA VAL A 160 8.68 8.18 -3.27
C VAL A 160 7.23 8.57 -3.04
N ASP A 161 6.34 7.58 -3.04
CA ASP A 161 5.07 7.69 -2.35
C ASP A 161 5.25 7.10 -0.95
N ALA A 162 5.33 7.99 0.04
CA ALA A 162 5.67 7.63 1.41
C ALA A 162 4.48 7.08 2.21
N HIS A 163 3.25 7.14 1.65
CA HIS A 163 2.05 6.70 2.35
C HIS A 163 1.00 6.14 1.40
N THR A 164 0.85 4.82 1.40
CA THR A 164 -0.10 4.09 0.56
C THR A 164 -0.72 2.92 1.33
N HIS A 165 -1.90 2.44 0.86
CA HIS A 165 -2.66 1.36 1.51
C HIS A 165 -3.06 0.26 0.52
N ILE A 166 -2.09 -0.44 -0.09
CA ILE A 166 -2.32 -1.40 -1.19
C ILE A 166 -3.29 -2.53 -0.78
N THR A 167 -3.30 -2.92 0.48
CA THR A 167 -4.10 -4.06 0.99
C THR A 167 -5.26 -3.64 1.88
N SER A 168 -5.64 -2.35 1.90
CA SER A 168 -6.76 -1.82 2.71
C SER A 168 -8.13 -2.37 2.32
N TYR A 169 -8.26 -3.09 1.20
CA TYR A 169 -9.48 -3.83 0.89
C TYR A 169 -9.79 -4.96 1.90
N GLN A 170 -8.87 -5.23 2.83
CA GLN A 170 -9.10 -6.12 3.99
C GLN A 170 -9.45 -5.37 5.29
N PHE A 171 -9.32 -4.08 5.28
CA PHE A 171 -9.64 -3.15 6.36
C PHE A 171 -11.13 -3.22 6.74
N VAL A 172 -11.46 -2.96 8.00
CA VAL A 172 -12.85 -2.97 8.51
C VAL A 172 -13.57 -4.30 8.16
N GLY A 173 -12.94 -5.42 8.56
CA GLY A 173 -13.50 -6.75 8.33
C GLY A 173 -13.55 -7.20 6.86
N GLY A 174 -12.93 -6.46 5.93
CA GLY A 174 -13.03 -6.65 4.49
C GLY A 174 -14.42 -6.31 3.94
N LYS A 175 -15.14 -5.39 4.59
CA LYS A 175 -16.52 -5.01 4.25
C LYS A 175 -16.71 -3.52 4.00
N PHE A 176 -15.64 -2.76 3.96
CA PHE A 176 -15.67 -1.34 3.64
C PHE A 176 -15.15 -1.07 2.23
N VAL A 177 -13.92 -1.47 1.92
CA VAL A 177 -13.32 -1.23 0.61
C VAL A 177 -13.63 -2.37 -0.34
N HIS A 178 -14.41 -2.11 -1.39
CA HIS A 178 -14.66 -3.06 -2.47
C HIS A 178 -13.50 -3.11 -3.46
N GLY A 179 -13.28 -4.30 -4.02
CA GLY A 179 -12.23 -4.59 -4.99
C GLY A 179 -10.95 -5.08 -4.33
N ALA A 180 -9.94 -5.40 -5.14
CA ALA A 180 -8.67 -5.92 -4.66
C ALA A 180 -7.51 -5.53 -5.60
N ALA A 181 -6.30 -5.46 -5.05
CA ALA A 181 -5.09 -5.18 -5.82
C ALA A 181 -4.80 -6.26 -6.88
N PHE A 182 -5.29 -7.48 -6.68
CA PHE A 182 -5.23 -8.59 -7.62
C PHE A 182 -6.29 -9.63 -7.30
N HIS A 183 -6.57 -10.51 -8.26
CA HIS A 183 -7.38 -11.71 -8.04
C HIS A 183 -6.87 -12.84 -8.96
N PRO A 184 -6.74 -14.09 -8.50
CA PRO A 184 -6.28 -15.22 -9.34
C PRO A 184 -7.07 -15.36 -10.64
N LEU A 185 -8.38 -15.15 -10.59
CA LEU A 185 -9.27 -15.21 -11.76
C LEU A 185 -9.25 -13.92 -12.62
N GLY A 186 -8.40 -12.93 -12.32
CA GLY A 186 -8.16 -11.73 -13.11
C GLY A 186 -9.07 -10.54 -12.78
N VAL A 187 -9.00 -9.50 -13.60
CA VAL A 187 -9.65 -8.20 -13.39
C VAL A 187 -11.18 -8.26 -13.21
N PRO A 188 -11.95 -9.15 -13.88
CA PRO A 188 -13.39 -9.19 -13.67
C PRO A 188 -13.80 -9.55 -12.23
N TYR A 189 -12.91 -10.26 -11.53
CA TYR A 189 -13.11 -10.68 -10.13
C TYR A 189 -12.46 -9.74 -9.14
N ALA A 190 -11.35 -9.09 -9.51
CA ALA A 190 -10.69 -8.10 -8.66
C ALA A 190 -11.49 -6.81 -8.57
N LEU A 191 -12.07 -6.35 -9.69
CA LEU A 191 -12.71 -5.03 -9.83
C LEU A 191 -14.13 -5.15 -10.40
N GLY A 192 -14.86 -6.20 -10.00
CA GLY A 192 -16.23 -6.48 -10.48
C GLY A 192 -17.27 -5.53 -9.91
N ASP A 193 -18.51 -6.02 -9.81
CA ASP A 193 -19.65 -5.28 -9.23
C ASP A 193 -19.56 -5.28 -7.70
N CYS A 194 -19.80 -4.14 -7.05
CA CYS A 194 -19.70 -3.98 -5.60
C CYS A 194 -21.00 -4.29 -4.84
N GLU A 195 -22.10 -4.65 -5.53
CA GLU A 195 -23.41 -4.85 -4.91
C GLU A 195 -23.39 -5.85 -3.75
N HIS A 196 -22.53 -6.87 -3.82
CA HIS A 196 -22.40 -7.91 -2.78
C HIS A 196 -21.81 -7.40 -1.46
N ILE A 197 -21.15 -6.22 -1.44
CA ILE A 197 -20.64 -5.54 -0.23
C ILE A 197 -21.48 -4.30 0.06
N HIS A 198 -21.66 -3.44 -0.94
CA HIS A 198 -22.30 -2.14 -0.79
C HIS A 198 -23.82 -2.16 -0.96
N GLY A 199 -24.40 -3.32 -1.23
CA GLY A 199 -25.85 -3.49 -1.42
C GLY A 199 -26.38 -2.88 -2.74
N PRO A 200 -27.68 -3.05 -3.04
CA PRO A 200 -28.29 -2.52 -4.24
C PRO A 200 -28.11 -1.00 -4.37
N ASN A 201 -27.50 -0.57 -5.48
CA ASN A 201 -27.17 0.84 -5.75
C ASN A 201 -26.34 1.50 -4.64
N GLY A 202 -25.42 0.78 -4.01
CA GLY A 202 -24.56 1.30 -2.95
C GLY A 202 -25.27 1.64 -1.64
N SER A 203 -26.46 1.07 -1.39
CA SER A 203 -27.33 1.45 -0.27
C SER A 203 -26.83 1.03 1.11
N LEU A 204 -25.87 0.11 1.19
CA LEU A 204 -25.27 -0.36 2.43
C LEU A 204 -23.86 0.19 2.67
N ASP A 205 -23.36 1.03 1.77
CA ASP A 205 -22.09 1.73 1.92
C ASP A 205 -22.26 2.98 2.77
N LEU A 206 -22.68 2.83 4.03
CA LEU A 206 -23.04 3.96 4.90
C LEU A 206 -21.83 4.87 5.17
N ILE A 207 -20.68 4.28 5.47
CA ILE A 207 -19.45 5.03 5.79
C ILE A 207 -18.93 5.74 4.53
N GLY A 208 -18.78 5.02 3.40
CA GLY A 208 -18.33 5.63 2.15
C GLY A 208 -19.26 6.73 1.65
N ASN A 209 -20.58 6.56 1.78
CA ASN A 209 -21.55 7.60 1.42
C ASN A 209 -21.44 8.85 2.31
N ILE A 210 -21.15 8.71 3.62
CA ILE A 210 -20.89 9.86 4.50
C ILE A 210 -19.64 10.61 4.02
N PHE A 211 -18.53 9.91 3.80
CA PHE A 211 -17.27 10.56 3.41
C PHE A 211 -17.29 11.15 2.01
N SER A 212 -17.95 10.48 1.06
CA SER A 212 -18.00 10.94 -0.34
C SER A 212 -19.09 11.97 -0.61
N HIS A 213 -20.19 11.95 0.14
CA HIS A 213 -21.40 12.73 -0.13
C HIS A 213 -21.97 13.53 1.04
N ASP A 214 -21.37 13.45 2.23
CA ASP A 214 -21.93 14.01 3.48
C ASP A 214 -23.36 13.48 3.81
N ASP A 215 -23.75 12.34 3.26
CA ASP A 215 -25.08 11.73 3.39
C ASP A 215 -25.02 10.19 3.42
N PRO A 216 -25.31 9.57 4.58
CA PRO A 216 -25.35 8.11 4.68
C PRO A 216 -26.42 7.46 3.80
N GLY A 217 -27.43 8.22 3.39
CA GLY A 217 -28.50 7.79 2.51
C GLY A 217 -28.20 7.90 1.02
N ALA A 218 -27.02 8.43 0.65
CA ALA A 218 -26.58 8.53 -0.73
C ALA A 218 -26.54 7.16 -1.44
N ARG A 219 -26.45 7.19 -2.74
CA ARG A 219 -26.42 6.00 -3.60
C ARG A 219 -25.35 6.16 -4.65
N HIS A 220 -24.73 5.04 -5.05
CA HIS A 220 -23.80 5.02 -6.17
C HIS A 220 -24.03 3.81 -7.08
N ALA A 221 -23.58 3.92 -8.34
CA ALA A 221 -23.66 2.82 -9.28
C ALA A 221 -22.59 1.75 -8.91
N THR A 222 -23.01 0.49 -8.77
CA THR A 222 -22.17 -0.61 -8.30
C THR A 222 -21.25 -1.21 -9.37
N GLN A 223 -21.49 -0.89 -10.65
CA GLN A 223 -20.81 -1.52 -11.78
C GLN A 223 -19.32 -1.12 -11.86
N GLY A 224 -18.47 -2.08 -11.58
CA GLY A 224 -17.03 -1.99 -11.82
C GLY A 224 -16.64 -2.43 -13.23
N TRP A 225 -15.62 -3.30 -13.35
CA TRP A 225 -15.16 -3.83 -14.64
C TRP A 225 -16.31 -4.43 -15.47
N PRO A 226 -16.38 -4.16 -16.79
CA PRO A 226 -15.49 -3.30 -17.57
C PRO A 226 -15.97 -1.83 -17.65
N LYS A 227 -17.10 -1.45 -17.06
CA LYS A 227 -17.77 -0.16 -17.28
C LYS A 227 -17.29 0.96 -16.38
N PHE A 228 -17.01 0.63 -15.08
CA PHE A 228 -16.56 1.63 -14.09
C PHE A 228 -17.45 2.90 -14.07
N THR A 229 -18.76 2.72 -13.84
CA THR A 229 -19.73 3.80 -13.94
C THR A 229 -19.55 4.90 -12.90
N TYR A 230 -19.24 4.54 -11.66
CA TYR A 230 -19.04 5.48 -10.56
C TYR A 230 -17.58 5.54 -10.12
N TRP A 231 -16.99 4.40 -9.81
CA TRP A 231 -15.64 4.27 -9.28
C TRP A 231 -14.67 3.67 -10.32
N PRO A 232 -13.34 3.81 -10.17
CA PRO A 232 -12.70 4.70 -9.21
C PRO A 232 -12.87 6.20 -9.59
N ASN A 233 -12.78 7.09 -8.60
CA ASN A 233 -12.72 8.53 -8.79
C ASN A 233 -12.00 9.22 -7.62
N ASN A 234 -11.64 10.47 -7.76
CA ASN A 234 -10.81 11.20 -6.80
C ASN A 234 -11.49 11.58 -5.47
N ASN A 235 -12.74 11.28 -5.28
CA ASN A 235 -13.53 11.63 -4.08
C ASN A 235 -14.29 10.43 -3.53
N GLU A 236 -13.83 9.24 -3.86
CA GLU A 236 -14.50 8.01 -3.48
C GLU A 236 -13.55 7.22 -2.56
N GLU A 237 -14.04 6.73 -1.42
CA GLU A 237 -13.24 6.23 -0.31
C GLU A 237 -13.47 4.73 -0.02
N SER A 238 -14.49 4.14 -0.63
CA SER A 238 -14.94 2.78 -0.31
C SER A 238 -14.68 1.74 -1.41
N HIS A 239 -13.86 2.09 -2.39
CA HIS A 239 -13.40 1.18 -3.44
C HIS A 239 -11.88 1.22 -3.58
N THR A 240 -11.25 0.10 -4.00
CA THR A 240 -9.81 0.07 -4.18
C THR A 240 -9.36 0.88 -5.38
N ASP A 241 -8.35 1.71 -5.17
CA ASP A 241 -7.62 2.44 -6.20
C ASP A 241 -6.33 1.73 -6.62
N TYR A 242 -6.01 0.62 -5.95
CA TYR A 242 -4.81 -0.17 -6.19
C TYR A 242 -5.15 -1.47 -6.90
N TYR A 243 -5.07 -1.47 -8.22
CA TYR A 243 -4.97 -2.69 -8.99
C TYR A 243 -3.54 -2.81 -9.53
N TYR A 244 -2.96 -4.01 -9.59
CA TYR A 244 -1.54 -4.17 -9.91
C TYR A 244 -1.12 -3.50 -11.21
N ARG A 245 -2.00 -3.43 -12.21
CA ARG A 245 -1.72 -2.72 -13.48
C ARG A 245 -1.68 -1.21 -13.30
N TRP A 246 -2.47 -0.65 -12.39
CA TRP A 246 -2.39 0.77 -12.06
C TRP A 246 -1.09 1.07 -11.30
N ILE A 247 -0.68 0.19 -10.36
CA ILE A 247 0.63 0.29 -9.69
C ILE A 247 1.76 0.22 -10.72
N GLU A 248 1.69 -0.69 -11.70
CA GLU A 248 2.68 -0.79 -12.77
C GLU A 248 2.77 0.49 -13.60
N ARG A 249 1.64 1.13 -13.93
CA ARG A 249 1.62 2.39 -14.67
C ARG A 249 2.27 3.54 -13.89
N ALA A 250 2.02 3.65 -12.58
CA ALA A 250 2.65 4.64 -11.72
C ALA A 250 4.18 4.42 -11.63
N TYR A 251 4.60 3.17 -11.47
CA TYR A 251 6.02 2.79 -11.51
C TYR A 251 6.69 3.20 -12.84
N LEU A 252 6.07 2.92 -13.97
CA LEU A 252 6.57 3.33 -15.28
C LEU A 252 6.65 4.86 -15.40
N GLY A 253 5.75 5.58 -14.74
CA GLY A 253 5.73 7.05 -14.69
C GLY A 253 6.84 7.68 -13.86
N GLY A 254 7.43 6.95 -12.92
CA GLY A 254 8.54 7.47 -12.13
C GLY A 254 8.53 7.15 -10.65
N VAL A 255 7.52 6.47 -10.11
CA VAL A 255 7.53 5.97 -8.73
C VAL A 255 8.62 4.90 -8.61
N ARG A 256 9.47 4.99 -7.60
CA ARG A 256 10.57 4.04 -7.33
C ARG A 256 10.44 3.35 -5.99
N ILE A 257 9.81 4.03 -5.04
CA ILE A 257 9.55 3.50 -3.70
C ILE A 257 8.09 3.77 -3.36
N MET A 258 7.40 2.78 -2.83
CA MET A 258 6.12 2.90 -2.16
C MET A 258 6.27 2.42 -0.73
N VAL A 259 5.77 3.20 0.24
CA VAL A 259 5.60 2.71 1.62
C VAL A 259 4.14 2.33 1.79
N SER A 260 3.89 1.01 1.89
CA SER A 260 2.54 0.46 2.01
C SER A 260 2.23 0.18 3.47
N HIS A 261 1.42 1.05 4.08
CA HIS A 261 0.97 0.88 5.45
C HIS A 261 -0.17 -0.13 5.52
N LEU A 262 0.02 -1.18 6.32
CA LEU A 262 -1.01 -2.11 6.74
C LEU A 262 -1.88 -1.36 7.75
N VAL A 263 -3.20 -1.32 7.55
CA VAL A 263 -4.08 -0.41 8.27
C VAL A 263 -5.26 -1.14 8.90
N GLU A 264 -5.62 -0.78 10.14
CA GLU A 264 -6.88 -1.21 10.76
C GLU A 264 -7.41 -0.12 11.71
N SER A 265 -8.72 -0.12 11.86
CA SER A 265 -9.44 0.65 12.86
C SER A 265 -10.50 -0.23 13.52
N GLU A 266 -10.20 -0.73 14.72
CA GLU A 266 -11.13 -1.55 15.49
C GLU A 266 -12.45 -0.82 15.74
N LEU A 267 -12.39 0.50 15.95
CA LEU A 267 -13.57 1.34 16.11
C LEU A 267 -14.49 1.29 14.88
N LEU A 268 -13.93 1.50 13.68
CA LEU A 268 -14.72 1.49 12.45
C LEU A 268 -15.22 0.07 12.11
N CYS A 269 -14.40 -0.93 12.34
CA CYS A 269 -14.73 -2.32 12.13
C CYS A 269 -15.91 -2.77 13.00
N GLU A 270 -15.86 -2.52 14.30
CA GLU A 270 -16.97 -2.84 15.21
C GLU A 270 -18.21 -1.95 14.96
N THR A 271 -18.02 -0.70 14.50
CA THR A 271 -19.13 0.16 14.11
C THR A 271 -19.83 -0.39 12.88
N GLN A 272 -19.11 -0.72 11.83
CA GLN A 272 -19.66 -1.30 10.59
C GLN A 272 -20.42 -2.62 10.88
N LYS A 273 -19.87 -3.47 11.73
CA LYS A 273 -20.51 -4.70 12.19
C LYS A 273 -21.86 -4.47 12.88
N ASN A 274 -21.94 -3.42 13.73
CA ASN A 274 -23.14 -3.09 14.47
C ASN A 274 -24.20 -2.39 13.61
N VAL A 275 -23.82 -1.52 12.68
CA VAL A 275 -24.79 -0.78 11.85
C VAL A 275 -25.24 -1.57 10.62
N ASN A 276 -24.47 -2.56 10.19
CA ASN A 276 -24.76 -3.39 9.01
C ASN A 276 -24.54 -4.91 9.27
N PRO A 277 -25.21 -5.50 10.29
CA PRO A 277 -24.97 -6.89 10.68
C PRO A 277 -25.33 -7.89 9.57
N ALA A 278 -26.24 -7.54 8.66
CA ALA A 278 -26.64 -8.43 7.56
C ALA A 278 -25.51 -8.67 6.55
N SER A 279 -24.60 -7.71 6.35
CA SER A 279 -23.42 -7.86 5.50
C SER A 279 -22.25 -8.54 6.20
N TRP A 280 -22.33 -8.74 7.52
CA TRP A 280 -21.24 -9.24 8.35
C TRP A 280 -21.13 -10.78 8.28
N VAL A 281 -20.94 -11.31 7.07
CA VAL A 281 -20.77 -12.73 6.79
C VAL A 281 -19.43 -12.96 6.10
N ASN A 282 -18.68 -13.95 6.54
CA ASN A 282 -17.31 -14.23 6.02
C ASN A 282 -16.39 -13.02 6.14
N THR A 283 -16.35 -12.41 7.31
CA THR A 283 -15.56 -11.22 7.60
C THR A 283 -14.20 -11.58 8.19
N ASN A 284 -13.25 -10.64 8.07
CA ASN A 284 -11.99 -10.68 8.79
C ASN A 284 -12.19 -10.29 10.26
N SER A 285 -11.19 -10.57 11.09
CA SER A 285 -11.13 -10.08 12.46
C SER A 285 -11.07 -8.55 12.51
N CYS A 286 -11.74 -7.93 13.47
CA CYS A 286 -11.56 -6.51 13.77
C CYS A 286 -10.30 -6.25 14.61
N ASN A 287 -9.66 -7.28 15.17
CA ASN A 287 -8.42 -7.11 15.93
C ASN A 287 -7.30 -6.62 15.04
N THR A 288 -6.60 -5.60 15.49
CA THR A 288 -5.53 -4.92 14.74
C THR A 288 -4.44 -5.89 14.30
N MET A 289 -3.85 -6.68 15.18
CA MET A 289 -2.74 -7.57 14.82
C MET A 289 -3.17 -8.68 13.86
N ASP A 290 -4.39 -9.20 13.96
CA ASP A 290 -4.94 -10.18 13.01
C ASP A 290 -5.07 -9.60 11.60
N SER A 291 -5.59 -8.38 11.50
CA SER A 291 -5.74 -7.65 10.23
C SER A 291 -4.38 -7.35 9.60
N LEU A 292 -3.41 -6.87 10.39
CA LEU A 292 -2.05 -6.59 9.88
C LEU A 292 -1.35 -7.85 9.37
N ARG A 293 -1.50 -9.01 10.04
CA ARG A 293 -0.99 -10.32 9.57
C ARG A 293 -1.58 -10.70 8.22
N LEU A 294 -2.90 -10.56 8.08
CA LEU A 294 -3.61 -10.86 6.83
C LEU A 294 -3.12 -9.97 5.70
N GLN A 295 -3.04 -8.66 5.92
CA GLN A 295 -2.61 -7.69 4.93
C GLN A 295 -1.14 -7.87 4.52
N ALA A 296 -0.24 -8.18 5.46
CA ALA A 296 1.14 -8.53 5.16
C ALA A 296 1.23 -9.77 4.26
N LYS A 297 0.49 -10.84 4.59
CA LYS A 297 0.41 -12.05 3.76
C LYS A 297 -0.06 -11.74 2.34
N LEU A 298 -1.08 -10.91 2.19
CA LEU A 298 -1.64 -10.52 0.89
C LEU A 298 -0.66 -9.66 0.09
N SER A 299 0.16 -8.83 0.75
CA SER A 299 1.21 -8.07 0.07
C SER A 299 2.25 -8.98 -0.59
N TYR A 300 2.67 -10.05 0.08
CA TYR A 300 3.56 -11.06 -0.53
C TYR A 300 2.85 -11.86 -1.62
N GLN A 301 1.57 -12.19 -1.45
CA GLN A 301 0.79 -12.87 -2.50
C GLN A 301 0.61 -11.98 -3.74
N LEU A 302 0.47 -10.67 -3.59
CA LEU A 302 0.47 -9.73 -4.71
C LEU A 302 1.81 -9.79 -5.47
N GLN A 303 2.93 -9.78 -4.75
CA GLN A 303 4.25 -9.93 -5.37
C GLN A 303 4.37 -11.23 -6.16
N ASP A 304 3.97 -12.36 -5.57
CA ASP A 304 4.00 -13.67 -6.23
C ASP A 304 3.08 -13.73 -7.46
N TYR A 305 1.89 -13.11 -7.35
CA TYR A 305 0.97 -13.00 -8.49
C TYR A 305 1.58 -12.20 -9.64
N ILE A 306 2.21 -11.06 -9.35
CA ILE A 306 2.91 -10.23 -10.35
C ILE A 306 4.06 -11.02 -10.99
N ASP A 307 4.79 -11.79 -10.21
CA ASP A 307 5.84 -12.68 -10.69
C ASP A 307 5.31 -13.76 -11.63
N ALA A 308 4.20 -14.38 -11.27
CA ALA A 308 3.55 -15.38 -12.11
C ALA A 308 3.08 -14.77 -13.44
N GLN A 309 2.51 -13.54 -13.42
CA GLN A 309 2.16 -12.81 -14.65
C GLN A 309 3.39 -12.52 -15.53
N ALA A 310 4.56 -12.30 -14.92
CA ALA A 310 5.82 -12.02 -15.63
C ALA A 310 6.61 -13.30 -16.04
N GLY A 311 6.07 -14.50 -15.77
CA GLY A 311 6.63 -15.76 -16.18
C GLY A 311 7.71 -16.31 -15.25
N GLY A 312 7.61 -16.06 -13.94
CA GLY A 312 8.40 -16.73 -12.90
C GLY A 312 8.87 -15.85 -11.77
N ALA A 313 9.31 -16.49 -10.69
CA ALA A 313 9.79 -15.83 -9.49
C ALA A 313 10.89 -14.80 -9.76
N GLY A 314 10.79 -13.63 -9.16
CA GLY A 314 11.74 -12.54 -9.31
C GLY A 314 11.59 -11.72 -10.60
N LYS A 315 10.63 -12.02 -11.49
CA LYS A 315 10.49 -11.37 -12.80
C LYS A 315 9.46 -10.24 -12.82
N GLY A 316 8.61 -10.15 -11.85
CA GLY A 316 7.64 -9.07 -11.72
C GLY A 316 8.31 -7.71 -11.47
N PHE A 317 7.55 -6.67 -11.65
CA PHE A 317 8.05 -5.30 -11.51
C PHE A 317 8.09 -4.80 -10.06
N LEU A 318 7.52 -5.51 -9.08
CA LEU A 318 7.37 -5.10 -7.69
C LEU A 318 8.11 -6.05 -6.74
N ARG A 319 8.80 -5.50 -5.72
CA ARG A 319 9.48 -6.24 -4.67
C ARG A 319 9.26 -5.59 -3.31
N ILE A 320 8.87 -6.40 -2.34
CA ILE A 320 8.90 -6.01 -0.93
C ILE A 320 10.35 -6.07 -0.46
N VAL A 321 10.81 -5.01 0.19
CA VAL A 321 12.18 -4.84 0.66
C VAL A 321 12.20 -4.54 2.16
N THR A 322 13.24 -5.02 2.84
CA THR A 322 13.39 -4.90 4.29
C THR A 322 14.65 -4.15 4.72
N SER A 323 15.45 -3.71 3.76
CA SER A 323 16.67 -2.94 3.99
C SER A 323 16.92 -1.94 2.86
N PRO A 324 17.68 -0.85 3.12
CA PRO A 324 18.03 0.12 2.09
C PRO A 324 18.88 -0.48 0.97
N GLN A 325 19.70 -1.47 1.29
CA GLN A 325 20.49 -2.17 0.28
C GLN A 325 19.60 -2.98 -0.67
N GLU A 326 18.65 -3.77 -0.15
CA GLU A 326 17.68 -4.47 -0.99
C GLU A 326 16.91 -3.51 -1.88
N ALA A 327 16.50 -2.35 -1.34
CA ALA A 327 15.81 -1.33 -2.12
C ALA A 327 16.66 -0.82 -3.28
N ARG A 328 17.96 -0.53 -3.07
CA ARG A 328 18.87 -0.14 -4.15
C ARG A 328 19.04 -1.23 -5.21
N GLU A 329 19.20 -2.48 -4.79
CA GLU A 329 19.34 -3.63 -5.70
C GLU A 329 18.08 -3.81 -6.56
N VAL A 330 16.90 -3.76 -5.95
CA VAL A 330 15.61 -3.85 -6.61
C VAL A 330 15.45 -2.75 -7.64
N ILE A 331 15.69 -1.50 -7.28
CA ILE A 331 15.54 -0.35 -8.17
C ILE A 331 16.59 -0.39 -9.30
N ALA A 332 17.82 -0.78 -9.00
CA ALA A 332 18.87 -0.95 -10.02
C ALA A 332 18.52 -2.04 -11.04
N ASN A 333 17.80 -3.07 -10.63
CA ASN A 333 17.26 -4.11 -11.51
C ASN A 333 16.06 -3.65 -12.36
N GLY A 334 15.60 -2.42 -12.19
CA GLY A 334 14.44 -1.89 -12.90
C GLY A 334 13.13 -2.42 -12.31
N GLN A 335 13.00 -2.41 -11.00
CA GLN A 335 11.81 -2.85 -10.27
C GLN A 335 11.39 -1.78 -9.24
N LEU A 336 10.13 -1.81 -8.81
CA LEU A 336 9.56 -0.97 -7.76
C LEU A 336 9.88 -1.58 -6.39
N ALA A 337 10.48 -0.81 -5.49
CA ALA A 337 10.66 -1.20 -4.10
C ALA A 337 9.43 -0.84 -3.27
N VAL A 338 8.88 -1.81 -2.54
CA VAL A 338 7.77 -1.62 -1.59
C VAL A 338 8.27 -1.90 -0.19
N ILE A 339 8.08 -0.92 0.70
CA ILE A 339 8.39 -1.03 2.13
C ILE A 339 7.06 -1.21 2.86
N LEU A 340 6.95 -2.22 3.71
CA LEU A 340 5.76 -2.38 4.54
C LEU A 340 5.85 -1.47 5.76
N GLY A 341 4.79 -0.72 6.01
CA GLY A 341 4.54 0.03 7.24
C GLY A 341 3.34 -0.51 8.00
N ALA A 342 3.04 0.05 9.16
CA ALA A 342 1.84 -0.26 9.92
C ALA A 342 1.25 1.00 10.56
N GLU A 343 -0.07 1.17 10.44
CA GLU A 343 -0.83 2.32 10.92
C GLU A 343 -2.15 1.86 11.54
N ALA A 344 -2.30 2.05 12.84
CA ALA A 344 -3.53 1.76 13.55
C ALA A 344 -3.58 2.52 14.90
N SER A 345 -4.77 2.83 15.39
CA SER A 345 -4.92 3.42 16.71
C SER A 345 -4.54 2.44 17.81
N ASP A 346 -4.96 1.18 17.68
CA ASP A 346 -4.69 0.10 18.64
C ASP A 346 -3.45 -0.72 18.22
N ILE A 347 -2.42 -0.03 17.68
CA ILE A 347 -1.22 -0.66 17.17
C ILE A 347 -0.55 -1.58 18.21
N LEU A 348 -0.10 -2.74 17.80
CA LEU A 348 0.53 -3.77 18.63
C LEU A 348 -0.40 -4.32 19.73
N ASP A 349 -1.74 -4.23 19.56
CA ASP A 349 -2.74 -4.50 20.60
C ASP A 349 -2.47 -3.69 21.87
N CYS A 350 -2.17 -2.40 21.69
CA CYS A 350 -1.89 -1.45 22.78
C CYS A 350 -2.93 -0.31 22.85
N GLY A 351 -4.17 -0.56 22.48
CA GLY A 351 -5.30 0.33 22.75
C GLY A 351 -5.44 0.58 24.27
N VAL A 352 -6.14 1.65 24.63
CA VAL A 352 -6.31 2.03 26.06
C VAL A 352 -6.91 0.90 26.91
N ASN A 353 -7.85 0.15 26.32
CA ASN A 353 -8.56 -0.94 26.98
C ASN A 353 -7.83 -2.29 26.92
N ASP A 354 -6.70 -2.38 26.20
CA ASP A 354 -5.95 -3.61 26.03
C ASP A 354 -5.04 -3.91 27.22
N ASN A 355 -4.72 -5.19 27.40
CA ASN A 355 -3.74 -5.60 28.39
C ASN A 355 -2.32 -5.51 27.78
N CYS A 356 -1.92 -4.31 27.35
CA CYS A 356 -0.60 -4.06 26.80
C CYS A 356 0.45 -3.93 27.90
N THR A 357 1.42 -4.82 27.87
CA THR A 357 2.61 -4.81 28.72
C THR A 357 3.86 -4.69 27.85
N GLN A 358 5.00 -4.33 28.44
CA GLN A 358 6.27 -4.33 27.71
C GLN A 358 6.57 -5.67 27.01
N ALA A 359 6.23 -6.78 27.65
CA ALA A 359 6.46 -8.11 27.08
C ALA A 359 5.54 -8.43 25.88
N SER A 360 4.24 -8.06 25.96
CA SER A 360 3.31 -8.24 24.85
C SER A 360 3.64 -7.29 23.69
N LEU A 361 4.01 -6.05 23.97
CA LEU A 361 4.47 -5.08 23.00
C LEU A 361 5.70 -5.59 22.24
N GLU A 362 6.73 -6.06 22.95
CA GLU A 362 7.95 -6.61 22.33
C GLU A 362 7.62 -7.81 21.43
N LYS A 363 6.75 -8.70 21.88
CA LYS A 363 6.31 -9.88 21.10
C LYS A 363 5.65 -9.43 19.78
N ASN A 364 4.69 -8.51 19.87
CA ASN A 364 3.92 -8.06 18.70
C ASN A 364 4.78 -7.21 17.75
N LEU A 365 5.69 -6.37 18.28
CA LEU A 365 6.67 -5.63 17.49
C LEU A 365 7.60 -6.57 16.71
N MET A 366 8.15 -7.58 17.37
CA MET A 366 9.01 -8.56 16.70
C MET A 366 8.26 -9.38 15.67
N GLU A 367 6.98 -9.66 15.89
CA GLU A 367 6.14 -10.32 14.89
C GLU A 367 5.99 -9.45 13.64
N LEU A 368 5.62 -8.16 13.75
CA LEU A 368 5.53 -7.25 12.62
C LEU A 368 6.88 -7.09 11.90
N TYR A 369 7.98 -7.01 12.67
CA TYR A 369 9.32 -6.96 12.10
C TYR A 369 9.63 -8.20 11.24
N HIS A 370 9.29 -9.41 11.71
CA HIS A 370 9.46 -10.66 10.96
C HIS A 370 8.53 -10.77 9.75
N LEU A 371 7.37 -10.15 9.78
CA LEU A 371 6.47 -10.00 8.64
C LEU A 371 6.99 -8.99 7.59
N GLY A 372 8.10 -8.32 7.86
CA GLY A 372 8.75 -7.38 6.94
C GLY A 372 8.37 -5.91 7.15
N VAL A 373 7.62 -5.56 8.20
CA VAL A 373 7.28 -4.17 8.53
C VAL A 373 8.56 -3.42 8.94
N ARG A 374 8.78 -2.24 8.37
CA ARG A 374 9.96 -1.39 8.65
C ARG A 374 9.62 0.06 9.00
N SER A 375 8.35 0.46 8.88
CA SER A 375 7.85 1.77 9.32
C SER A 375 6.63 1.58 10.22
N LEU A 376 6.47 2.37 11.29
CA LEU A 376 5.38 2.17 12.23
C LEU A 376 4.97 3.49 12.88
N TYR A 377 3.65 3.68 13.00
CA TYR A 377 3.01 4.75 13.76
C TYR A 377 2.84 4.34 15.23
N PRO A 378 3.29 5.15 16.21
CA PRO A 378 3.02 4.87 17.62
C PRO A 378 1.53 5.02 18.00
N THR A 379 0.80 5.83 17.28
CA THR A 379 -0.66 6.01 17.36
C THR A 379 -1.21 6.52 16.04
N HIS A 380 -2.53 6.45 15.83
CA HIS A 380 -3.20 6.99 14.65
C HIS A 380 -4.27 8.01 15.02
N LYS A 381 -5.55 7.64 15.11
CA LYS A 381 -6.65 8.59 15.29
C LYS A 381 -7.03 8.85 16.74
N PHE A 382 -6.73 7.92 17.65
CA PHE A 382 -7.12 7.97 19.06
C PHE A 382 -5.95 7.68 19.96
N ASP A 383 -6.01 8.22 21.20
CA ASP A 383 -5.03 7.93 22.23
C ASP A 383 -4.96 6.43 22.50
N ASN A 384 -3.76 5.96 22.74
CA ASN A 384 -3.51 4.58 23.11
C ASN A 384 -2.53 4.50 24.31
N ARG A 385 -2.10 3.29 24.66
CA ARG A 385 -1.14 3.10 25.76
C ARG A 385 0.27 3.55 25.46
N LEU A 386 0.55 3.98 24.22
CA LEU A 386 1.89 4.36 23.77
C LEU A 386 2.03 5.88 23.65
N ALA A 387 1.02 6.55 23.08
CA ALA A 387 1.12 7.96 22.74
C ALA A 387 -0.25 8.64 22.66
N GLY A 388 -0.26 9.96 22.88
CA GLY A 388 -1.37 10.81 22.53
C GLY A 388 -1.44 11.05 21.03
N SER A 389 -2.66 10.97 20.47
CA SER A 389 -2.93 11.27 19.07
C SER A 389 -3.22 12.75 18.86
N ARG A 390 -3.04 13.23 17.63
CA ARG A 390 -3.43 14.56 17.22
C ARG A 390 -4.95 14.67 17.17
N ILE A 391 -5.51 15.73 17.71
CA ILE A 391 -6.92 16.09 17.53
C ILE A 391 -7.05 16.74 16.15
N GLU A 392 -7.55 16.00 15.16
CA GLU A 392 -7.68 16.48 13.78
C GLU A 392 -8.92 17.33 13.58
N ASP A 393 -10.01 16.94 14.24
CA ASP A 393 -11.30 17.64 14.23
C ASP A 393 -12.01 17.40 15.56
N GLY A 394 -12.78 18.39 16.03
CA GLY A 394 -13.50 18.30 17.31
C GLY A 394 -14.52 17.15 17.36
N THR A 395 -15.04 16.72 16.21
CA THR A 395 -15.99 15.60 16.12
C THR A 395 -15.32 14.24 16.35
N MET A 396 -14.01 14.12 16.14
CA MET A 396 -13.23 12.93 16.45
C MET A 396 -13.28 12.55 17.94
N ASN A 397 -13.67 13.51 18.80
CA ASN A 397 -13.84 13.28 20.22
C ASN A 397 -14.91 12.22 20.56
N ALA A 398 -15.93 12.05 19.70
CA ALA A 398 -16.88 10.95 19.84
C ALA A 398 -16.23 9.58 19.58
N GLY A 399 -15.33 9.50 18.58
CA GLY A 399 -14.53 8.32 18.31
C GLY A 399 -13.55 8.02 19.43
N GLN A 400 -12.87 9.05 19.96
CA GLN A 400 -12.01 8.95 21.13
C GLN A 400 -12.76 8.32 22.33
N TYR A 401 -13.94 8.85 22.63
CA TYR A 401 -14.76 8.30 23.72
C TYR A 401 -15.15 6.83 23.47
N LYS A 402 -15.55 6.49 22.26
CA LYS A 402 -15.93 5.12 21.90
C LYS A 402 -14.74 4.16 21.97
N SER A 403 -13.57 4.60 21.55
CA SER A 403 -12.35 3.78 21.55
C SER A 403 -11.75 3.62 22.95
N THR A 404 -11.72 4.70 23.75
CA THR A 404 -10.96 4.76 25.01
C THR A 404 -11.81 4.80 26.26
N GLY A 405 -13.10 5.09 26.16
CA GLY A 405 -14.01 5.33 27.29
C GLY A 405 -13.98 6.75 27.86
N HIS A 406 -13.16 7.65 27.31
CA HIS A 406 -13.10 9.06 27.72
C HIS A 406 -12.86 9.97 26.50
N LEU A 407 -13.24 11.24 26.64
CA LEU A 407 -12.98 12.28 25.66
C LEU A 407 -11.51 12.72 25.74
N PHE A 408 -11.00 13.43 24.71
CA PHE A 408 -9.65 13.96 24.76
C PHE A 408 -9.44 14.87 25.95
N ASN A 409 -8.34 14.66 26.66
CA ASN A 409 -7.87 15.60 27.68
C ASN A 409 -7.02 16.64 26.97
N THR A 410 -7.48 17.91 26.98
CA THR A 410 -6.91 18.97 26.18
C THR A 410 -6.30 20.07 26.97
N GLU A 411 -5.35 20.78 26.39
CA GLU A 411 -4.82 22.05 26.86
C GLU A 411 -4.87 23.09 25.73
N GLU A 412 -4.75 24.38 26.08
CA GLU A 412 -4.54 25.42 25.07
C GLU A 412 -3.23 25.19 24.36
N CYS A 413 -3.28 25.21 23.02
CA CYS A 413 -2.05 25.06 22.24
C CYS A 413 -1.09 26.23 22.51
N ASP A 414 0.20 25.97 22.38
CA ASP A 414 1.21 27.02 22.46
C ASP A 414 1.07 28.04 21.30
N ASP A 415 1.76 29.16 21.41
CA ASP A 415 1.68 30.26 20.45
C ASP A 415 2.14 29.88 19.02
N GLN A 416 2.79 28.72 18.86
CA GLN A 416 3.35 28.27 17.58
C GLN A 416 2.54 27.16 16.94
N THR A 417 1.69 26.45 17.70
CA THR A 417 0.96 25.29 17.25
C THR A 417 -0.48 25.64 16.84
N GLN A 418 -0.86 25.31 15.61
CA GLN A 418 -2.25 25.35 15.19
C GLN A 418 -3.00 24.17 15.82
N GLY A 419 -3.96 24.48 16.65
CA GLY A 419 -4.83 23.51 17.32
C GLY A 419 -6.17 23.28 16.61
N THR A 420 -7.07 22.67 17.33
CA THR A 420 -8.43 22.32 16.86
C THR A 420 -9.48 22.98 17.74
N ALA A 421 -10.51 23.55 17.14
CA ALA A 421 -11.68 24.01 17.85
C ALA A 421 -12.49 22.81 18.39
N MET A 422 -12.84 22.84 19.66
CA MET A 422 -13.65 21.80 20.31
C MET A 422 -15.10 22.28 20.47
N SER A 423 -16.06 21.36 20.29
CA SER A 423 -17.47 21.64 20.62
C SER A 423 -17.69 21.61 22.13
N LYS A 424 -18.66 22.38 22.57
CA LYS A 424 -19.06 22.37 23.98
C LYS A 424 -19.77 21.06 24.35
N GLY A 425 -19.20 20.32 25.29
CA GLY A 425 -19.70 19.00 25.67
C GLY A 425 -19.47 17.89 24.68
N PHE A 426 -20.31 16.86 24.72
CA PHE A 426 -20.19 15.71 23.84
C PHE A 426 -20.51 16.07 22.35
N PRO A 427 -19.71 15.71 21.39
CA PRO A 427 -19.92 16.07 19.97
C PRO A 427 -21.33 15.73 19.49
N PHE A 428 -21.91 16.61 18.67
CA PHE A 428 -23.24 16.52 18.04
C PHE A 428 -24.45 16.64 18.99
N ILE A 429 -24.33 16.22 20.26
CA ILE A 429 -25.46 16.10 21.17
C ILE A 429 -25.31 17.02 22.40
N GLY A 430 -24.09 17.32 22.83
CA GLY A 430 -23.80 18.00 24.10
C GLY A 430 -24.45 19.38 24.24
N GLU A 431 -24.73 20.07 23.14
CA GLU A 431 -25.40 21.39 23.13
C GLU A 431 -26.91 21.31 22.90
N THR A 432 -27.48 20.09 22.71
CA THR A 432 -28.93 19.97 22.50
C THR A 432 -29.71 20.23 23.79
N PRO A 433 -30.81 21.01 23.75
CA PRO A 433 -31.66 21.28 24.93
C PRO A 433 -32.16 19.97 25.54
N PHE A 434 -32.16 19.88 26.86
CA PHE A 434 -32.63 18.78 27.71
C PHE A 434 -31.79 17.48 27.62
N ILE A 435 -31.35 17.07 26.44
CA ILE A 435 -30.59 15.82 26.25
C ILE A 435 -29.09 16.05 26.44
N GLY A 436 -28.57 17.17 25.97
CA GLY A 436 -27.15 17.51 26.08
C GLY A 436 -26.59 17.45 27.49
N PRO A 437 -27.18 18.11 28.47
CA PRO A 437 -26.70 18.05 29.85
C PRO A 437 -26.66 16.63 30.43
N ILE A 438 -27.62 15.77 30.06
CA ILE A 438 -27.66 14.38 30.51
C ILE A 438 -26.52 13.59 29.88
N VAL A 439 -26.32 13.75 28.56
CA VAL A 439 -25.24 13.06 27.83
C VAL A 439 -23.89 13.52 28.34
N ASN A 440 -23.68 14.82 28.53
CA ASN A 440 -22.43 15.36 29.07
C ASN A 440 -22.12 14.80 30.45
N ALA A 441 -23.13 14.71 31.33
CA ALA A 441 -22.98 14.13 32.66
C ALA A 441 -22.66 12.63 32.63
N LEU A 442 -23.30 11.88 31.74
CA LEU A 442 -23.08 10.44 31.58
C LEU A 442 -21.72 10.10 30.95
N THR A 443 -21.25 10.93 30.03
CA THR A 443 -19.98 10.74 29.31
C THR A 443 -18.80 11.41 30.01
N GLY A 444 -19.04 12.21 31.02
CA GLY A 444 -18.01 13.02 31.67
C GLY A 444 -17.44 14.09 30.73
N ALA A 445 -18.25 14.56 29.77
CA ALA A 445 -17.78 15.51 28.75
C ALA A 445 -17.32 16.82 29.41
N PRO A 446 -16.06 17.27 29.16
CA PRO A 446 -15.58 18.54 29.66
C PRO A 446 -16.33 19.71 29.03
N ASP A 447 -16.43 20.82 29.79
CA ASP A 447 -16.90 22.10 29.24
C ASP A 447 -15.73 22.79 28.52
N TYR A 448 -15.43 22.31 27.28
CA TYR A 448 -14.33 22.87 26.52
C TYR A 448 -14.52 24.36 26.23
N ASN A 449 -13.45 25.13 26.39
CA ASN A 449 -13.48 26.54 26.02
C ASN A 449 -13.48 26.66 24.47
N THR A 450 -14.62 27.05 23.90
CA THR A 450 -14.79 27.17 22.46
C THR A 450 -14.06 28.37 21.82
N GLU A 451 -13.46 29.26 22.64
CA GLU A 451 -12.76 30.47 22.16
C GLU A 451 -11.25 30.23 21.94
N ILE A 452 -10.73 29.05 22.32
CA ILE A 452 -9.33 28.70 22.19
C ILE A 452 -9.15 27.51 21.23
N GLU A 453 -7.94 27.37 20.71
CA GLU A 453 -7.51 26.16 19.98
C GLU A 453 -6.96 25.15 20.97
N HIS A 454 -7.41 23.89 20.84
CA HIS A 454 -7.06 22.79 21.73
C HIS A 454 -6.00 21.87 21.11
N CYS A 455 -5.04 21.50 21.93
CA CYS A 455 -4.07 20.45 21.70
C CYS A 455 -4.29 19.30 22.67
N ASN A 456 -3.94 18.09 22.27
CA ASN A 456 -3.98 16.92 23.16
C ASN A 456 -2.90 17.04 24.24
N GLN A 457 -3.29 16.93 25.50
CA GLN A 457 -2.40 17.01 26.66
C GLN A 457 -1.52 15.75 26.81
N LEU A 458 -1.92 14.61 26.21
CA LEU A 458 -1.15 13.38 26.29
C LEU A 458 0.04 13.42 25.34
N GLY A 459 1.23 13.17 25.88
CA GLY A 459 2.48 12.94 25.17
C GLY A 459 2.79 11.46 24.98
N LEU A 460 4.07 11.15 24.84
CA LEU A 460 4.58 9.79 24.79
C LEU A 460 4.57 9.16 26.20
N THR A 461 4.05 7.95 26.32
CA THR A 461 4.07 7.22 27.61
C THR A 461 5.42 6.49 27.79
N ASP A 462 5.68 5.90 28.98
CA ASP A 462 6.85 5.06 29.20
C ASP A 462 6.88 3.86 28.25
N LEU A 463 5.73 3.25 27.94
CA LEU A 463 5.64 2.17 26.94
C LEU A 463 5.90 2.69 25.52
N GLY A 464 5.43 3.90 25.20
CA GLY A 464 5.74 4.56 23.93
C GLY A 464 7.22 4.88 23.79
N ALA A 465 7.86 5.40 24.85
CA ALA A 465 9.30 5.62 24.87
C ALA A 465 10.09 4.31 24.72
N TYR A 466 9.63 3.22 25.33
CA TYR A 466 10.18 1.89 25.11
C TYR A 466 10.05 1.47 23.64
N LEU A 467 8.86 1.61 23.05
CA LEU A 467 8.62 1.28 21.63
C LEU A 467 9.59 2.05 20.70
N VAL A 468 9.67 3.37 20.85
CA VAL A 468 10.53 4.22 20.02
C VAL A 468 12.00 3.77 20.12
N ASN A 469 12.48 3.50 21.34
CA ASN A 469 13.85 2.98 21.53
C ASN A 469 14.06 1.62 20.86
N ARG A 470 13.08 0.71 20.95
CA ARG A 470 13.17 -0.60 20.28
C ARG A 470 13.14 -0.48 18.75
N MET A 471 12.31 0.40 18.20
CA MET A 471 12.31 0.68 16.76
C MET A 471 13.67 1.17 16.27
N ILE A 472 14.31 2.07 17.03
CA ILE A 472 15.68 2.54 16.74
C ILE A 472 16.68 1.37 16.75
N ASP A 473 16.62 0.50 17.76
CA ASP A 473 17.50 -0.68 17.89
C ASP A 473 17.31 -1.68 16.74
N LEU A 474 16.10 -1.78 16.19
CA LEU A 474 15.71 -2.64 15.07
C LEU A 474 15.92 -2.00 13.69
N ASN A 475 16.44 -0.77 13.62
CA ASN A 475 16.58 0.01 12.38
C ASN A 475 15.25 0.24 11.65
N MET A 476 14.15 0.33 12.38
CA MET A 476 12.84 0.68 11.87
C MET A 476 12.70 2.20 11.75
N LEU A 477 11.77 2.63 10.89
CA LEU A 477 11.42 4.02 10.67
C LEU A 477 10.24 4.39 11.58
N ILE A 478 10.28 5.59 12.14
CA ILE A 478 9.30 6.10 13.10
C ILE A 478 8.44 7.14 12.38
N GLU A 479 7.15 6.88 12.27
CA GLU A 479 6.19 7.81 11.69
C GLU A 479 5.72 8.81 12.75
N LEU A 480 5.73 10.11 12.42
CA LEU A 480 5.32 11.17 13.34
C LEU A 480 3.93 11.72 13.06
N ASP A 481 3.38 11.49 11.87
CA ASP A 481 2.04 11.95 11.54
C ASP A 481 1.02 11.33 12.51
N HIS A 482 -0.10 11.99 12.73
CA HIS A 482 -1.14 11.64 13.69
C HIS A 482 -0.75 11.70 15.18
N THR A 483 0.51 11.82 15.55
CA THR A 483 0.89 12.00 16.95
C THR A 483 0.52 13.40 17.45
N SER A 484 0.17 13.53 18.74
CA SER A 484 0.02 14.84 19.36
C SER A 484 1.31 15.65 19.25
N THR A 485 1.21 16.97 19.31
CA THR A 485 2.41 17.86 19.31
C THR A 485 3.39 17.45 20.40
N LYS A 486 2.86 17.07 21.57
CA LYS A 486 3.65 16.64 22.72
C LYS A 486 4.30 15.28 22.50
N SER A 487 3.55 14.29 21.99
CA SER A 487 4.12 12.99 21.60
C SER A 487 5.20 13.13 20.54
N ALA A 488 4.99 13.98 19.52
CA ALA A 488 5.99 14.26 18.49
C ALA A 488 7.24 14.89 19.09
N SER A 489 7.10 15.82 20.05
CA SER A 489 8.24 16.44 20.75
C SER A 489 9.02 15.42 21.57
N ASP A 490 8.34 14.59 22.33
CA ASP A 490 8.95 13.54 23.17
C ASP A 490 9.71 12.51 22.30
N ILE A 491 9.12 12.11 21.16
CA ILE A 491 9.78 11.23 20.18
C ILE A 491 11.02 11.91 19.63
N MET A 492 10.95 13.20 19.27
CA MET A 492 12.10 13.92 18.74
C MET A 492 13.22 14.06 19.78
N ASP A 493 12.93 14.22 21.07
CA ASP A 493 13.92 14.23 22.14
C ASP A 493 14.70 12.90 22.19
N ILE A 494 14.03 11.77 22.07
CA ILE A 494 14.67 10.44 22.01
C ILE A 494 15.53 10.33 20.73
N VAL A 495 14.97 10.69 19.59
CA VAL A 495 15.61 10.63 18.27
C VAL A 495 16.90 11.43 18.23
N GLU A 496 16.85 12.68 18.73
CA GLU A 496 18.01 13.56 18.80
C GLU A 496 19.07 13.01 19.76
N SER A 497 18.66 12.54 20.97
CA SER A 497 19.56 11.95 21.96
C SER A 497 20.29 10.71 21.43
N ARG A 498 19.63 9.95 20.55
CA ARG A 498 20.12 8.71 19.93
C ARG A 498 20.87 8.97 18.61
N ASN A 499 20.91 10.22 18.10
CA ASN A 499 21.45 10.59 16.78
C ASN A 499 20.83 9.71 15.67
N HIS A 500 19.52 9.57 15.66
CA HIS A 500 18.77 8.72 14.74
C HIS A 500 18.13 9.56 13.64
N SER A 501 18.28 9.15 12.36
CA SER A 501 17.69 9.85 11.20
C SER A 501 16.38 9.24 10.70
N GLY A 502 15.97 8.08 11.21
CA GLY A 502 14.83 7.30 10.69
C GLY A 502 13.49 7.81 11.18
N VAL A 503 13.20 9.07 10.96
CA VAL A 503 11.94 9.73 11.34
C VAL A 503 11.27 10.25 10.09
N VAL A 504 9.97 9.99 9.94
CA VAL A 504 9.21 10.27 8.73
C VAL A 504 7.92 11.02 9.07
N SER A 505 7.59 12.03 8.26
CA SER A 505 6.24 12.56 8.08
C SER A 505 5.80 12.20 6.68
N SER A 506 5.00 11.17 6.55
CA SER A 506 4.73 10.53 5.26
C SER A 506 3.55 11.13 4.49
N HIS A 507 2.68 11.93 5.15
CA HIS A 507 1.55 12.62 4.52
C HIS A 507 1.10 13.92 5.23
N SER A 508 1.99 14.54 6.01
CA SER A 508 1.79 15.87 6.65
C SER A 508 0.62 15.97 7.63
N TRP A 509 0.29 14.89 8.33
CA TRP A 509 -0.72 14.90 9.40
C TRP A 509 -0.13 15.21 10.78
N MET A 510 1.04 15.84 10.79
CA MET A 510 1.62 16.46 11.99
C MET A 510 0.92 17.77 12.32
N SER A 511 1.14 18.25 13.56
CA SER A 511 0.73 19.60 13.95
C SER A 511 1.31 20.65 13.02
N LYS A 512 0.50 21.66 12.67
CA LYS A 512 0.88 22.77 11.81
C LYS A 512 1.29 23.98 12.66
N ALA A 513 2.13 24.84 12.09
CA ALA A 513 2.42 26.12 12.72
C ALA A 513 1.24 27.08 12.56
N LYS A 514 0.99 27.90 13.59
CA LYS A 514 -0.14 28.86 13.65
C LYS A 514 -0.04 29.94 12.57
N ASP A 515 1.17 30.28 12.16
CA ASP A 515 1.48 31.21 11.06
C ASP A 515 1.32 30.58 9.65
N GLY A 516 0.93 29.31 9.58
CA GLY A 516 0.82 28.55 8.34
C GLY A 516 2.16 28.08 7.78
N GLY A 517 3.25 28.22 8.51
CA GLY A 517 4.58 27.70 8.20
C GLY A 517 4.80 26.26 8.62
N VAL A 518 6.06 25.84 8.60
CA VAL A 518 6.47 24.49 9.03
C VAL A 518 6.62 24.46 10.56
N HIS A 519 5.97 23.51 11.22
CA HIS A 519 6.03 23.35 12.67
C HIS A 519 7.44 22.98 13.16
N ASN A 520 7.75 23.35 14.43
CA ASN A 520 9.07 23.13 15.02
C ASN A 520 9.48 21.65 15.04
N ASN A 521 8.58 20.71 15.35
CA ASN A 521 8.90 19.27 15.33
C ASN A 521 9.29 18.80 13.92
N THR A 522 8.62 19.30 12.87
CA THR A 522 9.01 19.01 11.47
C THR A 522 10.38 19.61 11.13
N LYS A 523 10.68 20.81 11.62
CA LYS A 523 12.02 21.41 11.45
C LYS A 523 13.11 20.60 12.16
N ARG A 524 12.84 20.10 13.38
CA ARG A 524 13.75 19.19 14.11
C ARG A 524 14.00 17.90 13.32
N MET A 525 12.91 17.28 12.84
CA MET A 525 12.96 16.06 12.02
C MET A 525 13.85 16.25 10.78
N ILE A 526 13.64 17.33 10.03
CA ILE A 526 14.47 17.66 8.86
C ILE A 526 15.96 17.83 9.25
N ARG A 527 16.24 18.49 10.38
CA ARG A 527 17.62 18.74 10.83
C ARG A 527 18.37 17.48 11.25
N VAL A 528 17.70 16.44 11.73
CA VAL A 528 18.34 15.14 11.98
C VAL A 528 18.43 14.25 10.73
N GLY A 529 17.97 14.74 9.58
CA GLY A 529 17.99 14.02 8.30
C GLY A 529 16.81 13.07 8.11
N GLY A 530 15.70 13.32 8.79
CA GLY A 530 14.43 12.64 8.56
C GLY A 530 13.81 12.99 7.21
N PHE A 531 12.73 12.32 6.85
CA PHE A 531 12.08 12.45 5.53
C PHE A 531 10.69 13.06 5.64
N VAL A 532 10.36 13.95 4.71
CA VAL A 532 9.06 14.62 4.63
C VAL A 532 8.38 14.35 3.29
N ALA A 533 7.09 14.10 3.34
CA ALA A 533 6.22 14.01 2.17
C ALA A 533 4.90 14.70 2.48
N PRO A 534 4.51 15.76 1.76
CA PRO A 534 3.20 16.36 1.93
C PRO A 534 2.09 15.41 1.46
N TYR A 535 0.89 15.56 2.04
CA TYR A 535 -0.29 14.92 1.53
C TYR A 535 -0.55 15.31 0.08
N ASN A 536 -0.86 14.33 -0.74
CA ASN A 536 -1.01 14.51 -2.18
C ASN A 536 -2.20 15.42 -2.53
N ARG A 537 -1.88 16.59 -3.03
CA ARG A 537 -2.83 17.65 -3.44
C ARG A 537 -2.57 18.04 -4.90
N ASP A 538 -3.34 18.99 -5.40
CA ASP A 538 -3.04 19.61 -6.69
C ASP A 538 -1.64 20.23 -6.74
N ALA A 539 -1.10 20.39 -7.95
CA ALA A 539 0.28 20.85 -8.18
C ALA A 539 0.61 22.21 -7.53
N TYR A 540 -0.37 23.10 -7.36
CA TYR A 540 -0.13 24.43 -6.74
C TYR A 540 0.04 24.32 -5.23
N ARG A 541 -0.77 23.50 -4.57
CA ARG A 541 -0.61 23.25 -3.13
C ARG A 541 0.69 22.51 -2.85
N LEU A 542 1.01 21.49 -3.63
CA LEU A 542 2.29 20.78 -3.52
C LEU A 542 3.47 21.73 -3.73
N LYS A 543 3.41 22.65 -4.69
CA LYS A 543 4.43 23.68 -4.89
C LYS A 543 4.69 24.47 -3.62
N LYS A 544 3.64 24.91 -2.91
CA LYS A 544 3.77 25.67 -1.67
C LYS A 544 4.36 24.83 -0.55
N GLU A 545 3.85 23.62 -0.32
CA GLU A 545 4.24 22.76 0.79
C GLU A 545 5.67 22.21 0.59
N ILE A 546 5.98 21.68 -0.57
CA ILE A 546 7.33 21.22 -0.91
C ILE A 546 8.33 22.40 -0.84
N GLY A 547 7.95 23.58 -1.33
CA GLY A 547 8.78 24.76 -1.26
C GLY A 547 9.16 25.13 0.18
N ALA A 548 8.19 25.10 1.10
CA ALA A 548 8.44 25.39 2.52
C ALA A 548 9.37 24.36 3.18
N TYR A 549 9.27 23.08 2.82
CA TYR A 549 10.22 22.06 3.30
C TYR A 549 11.61 22.25 2.71
N LEU A 550 11.72 22.55 1.42
CA LEU A 550 12.99 22.79 0.74
C LEU A 550 13.74 23.97 1.34
N ASP A 551 13.05 25.05 1.73
CA ASP A 551 13.68 26.22 2.38
C ASP A 551 14.42 25.84 3.68
N ILE A 552 14.07 24.71 4.31
CA ILE A 552 14.74 24.18 5.50
C ILE A 552 15.78 23.14 5.11
N ILE A 553 15.46 22.19 4.21
CA ILE A 553 16.35 21.11 3.80
C ILE A 553 17.62 21.67 3.17
N GLU A 554 17.52 22.69 2.32
CA GLU A 554 18.65 23.34 1.63
C GLU A 554 19.62 24.05 2.58
N GLN A 555 19.23 24.27 3.85
CA GLN A 555 20.11 24.78 4.91
C GLN A 555 20.83 23.63 5.65
N THR A 556 20.61 22.38 5.29
CA THR A 556 21.24 21.19 5.87
C THR A 556 22.28 20.60 4.91
N VAL A 557 22.92 19.52 5.34
CA VAL A 557 23.84 18.73 4.50
C VAL A 557 23.13 17.61 3.73
N PHE A 558 21.82 17.47 3.90
CA PHE A 558 21.04 16.38 3.32
C PHE A 558 20.58 16.69 1.90
N LEU A 559 20.39 15.64 1.10
CA LEU A 559 19.90 15.80 -0.26
C LEU A 559 18.49 16.42 -0.27
N ALA A 560 18.31 17.45 -1.08
CA ALA A 560 17.01 18.09 -1.28
C ALA A 560 16.07 17.16 -2.06
N GLY A 561 15.33 16.33 -1.32
CA GLY A 561 14.34 15.39 -1.82
C GLY A 561 13.11 15.40 -0.93
N VAL A 562 11.93 15.54 -1.53
CA VAL A 562 10.63 15.57 -0.84
C VAL A 562 9.68 14.67 -1.61
N GLY A 563 9.10 13.66 -0.93
CA GLY A 563 8.14 12.73 -1.51
C GLY A 563 6.72 13.29 -1.63
N ILE A 564 5.78 12.41 -1.87
CA ILE A 564 4.35 12.63 -1.65
C ILE A 564 3.80 11.52 -0.77
N GLY A 565 2.69 11.77 -0.07
CA GLY A 565 1.89 10.74 0.58
C GLY A 565 0.49 10.76 -0.03
N THR A 566 0.13 9.75 -0.80
CA THR A 566 -1.19 9.74 -1.45
C THR A 566 -2.29 9.43 -0.45
N ASP A 567 -2.02 8.60 0.54
CA ASP A 567 -3.03 8.11 1.48
C ASP A 567 -4.28 7.56 0.74
N MET A 568 -4.06 7.10 -0.49
CA MET A 568 -5.10 6.61 -1.37
C MET A 568 -5.70 5.34 -0.78
N THR A 569 -7.01 5.21 -0.82
CA THR A 569 -7.79 4.15 -0.14
C THR A 569 -7.56 4.07 1.39
N GLY A 570 -7.05 5.17 1.99
CA GLY A 570 -6.90 5.39 3.43
C GLY A 570 -7.94 6.37 3.98
N MET A 571 -9.10 6.53 3.34
CA MET A 571 -10.17 7.49 3.66
C MET A 571 -9.74 8.95 3.43
N ALA A 572 -9.01 9.18 2.35
CA ALA A 572 -8.47 10.50 2.01
C ALA A 572 -8.71 10.86 0.53
N THR A 573 -9.42 11.96 0.29
CA THR A 573 -9.74 12.45 -1.07
C THR A 573 -8.48 12.81 -1.85
N GLN A 574 -8.44 12.49 -3.13
CA GLN A 574 -7.30 12.69 -3.99
C GLN A 574 -7.32 14.03 -4.75
N ALA A 575 -6.22 14.33 -5.45
CA ALA A 575 -6.11 15.55 -6.23
C ALA A 575 -7.22 15.63 -7.30
N LYS A 576 -8.05 16.67 -7.22
CA LYS A 576 -9.11 16.96 -8.18
C LYS A 576 -8.52 17.62 -9.43
N PRO A 577 -9.25 17.62 -10.57
CA PRO A 577 -8.88 18.45 -11.72
C PRO A 577 -8.72 19.91 -11.30
N ARG A 578 -7.67 20.57 -11.77
CA ARG A 578 -7.42 21.98 -11.46
C ARG A 578 -8.52 22.87 -12.02
N LYS A 579 -8.79 23.99 -11.37
CA LYS A 579 -9.81 24.97 -11.81
C LYS A 579 -9.45 25.61 -13.16
N ASP A 580 -8.16 25.78 -13.45
CA ASP A 580 -7.62 26.37 -14.67
C ASP A 580 -7.20 25.33 -15.72
N VAL A 581 -7.67 24.09 -15.63
CA VAL A 581 -7.32 23.01 -16.55
C VAL A 581 -7.69 23.32 -18.01
N ALA A 582 -8.76 24.10 -18.24
CA ALA A 582 -9.18 24.48 -19.58
C ALA A 582 -8.15 25.43 -20.27
N GLU A 583 -7.45 26.27 -19.48
CA GLU A 583 -6.45 27.21 -20.00
C GLU A 583 -5.12 26.52 -20.27
N ALA A 584 -4.82 25.46 -19.52
CA ALA A 584 -3.53 24.79 -19.54
C ALA A 584 -3.65 23.29 -19.22
N PRO A 585 -4.29 22.50 -20.10
CA PRO A 585 -4.47 21.07 -19.90
C PRO A 585 -3.14 20.30 -19.95
N LEU A 586 -3.13 19.14 -19.32
CA LEU A 586 -2.12 18.11 -19.59
C LEU A 586 -2.35 17.58 -21.01
N ILE A 587 -1.33 17.66 -21.85
CA ILE A 587 -1.44 17.22 -23.25
C ILE A 587 -1.03 15.75 -23.36
N TYR A 588 -1.85 14.95 -24.03
CA TYR A 588 -1.58 13.57 -24.38
C TYR A 588 -1.29 13.38 -25.87
N PRO A 589 -0.41 12.43 -26.24
CA PRO A 589 0.48 11.71 -25.35
C PRO A 589 1.58 12.61 -24.76
N PHE A 590 2.06 12.26 -23.56
CA PHE A 590 3.25 12.89 -23.00
C PHE A 590 4.39 11.89 -22.80
N THR A 591 5.62 12.39 -22.75
CA THR A 591 6.80 11.57 -22.47
C THR A 591 7.33 11.86 -21.09
N SER A 592 7.46 10.80 -20.26
CA SER A 592 8.04 10.90 -18.93
C SER A 592 9.53 11.25 -18.99
N GLU A 593 10.12 11.61 -17.86
CA GLU A 593 11.57 11.82 -17.74
C GLU A 593 12.39 10.61 -18.20
N PHE A 594 11.84 9.42 -18.06
CA PHE A 594 12.48 8.16 -18.45
C PHE A 594 12.29 7.78 -19.93
N GLY A 595 11.70 8.66 -20.74
CA GLY A 595 11.53 8.40 -22.19
C GLY A 595 10.38 7.46 -22.54
N LEU A 596 9.52 7.09 -21.59
CA LEU A 596 8.30 6.31 -21.84
C LEU A 596 7.15 7.24 -22.21
N THR A 597 6.35 6.85 -23.20
CA THR A 597 5.23 7.63 -23.71
C THR A 597 3.92 7.14 -23.10
N PHE A 598 3.15 8.08 -22.54
CA PHE A 598 1.89 7.86 -21.83
C PHE A 598 0.73 8.43 -22.63
N GLU A 599 -0.24 7.59 -22.92
CA GLU A 599 -1.53 7.98 -23.49
C GLU A 599 -2.57 8.13 -22.35
N VAL A 600 -3.76 8.65 -22.69
CA VAL A 600 -4.91 8.65 -21.78
C VAL A 600 -5.14 7.21 -21.30
N GLN A 601 -5.21 7.01 -19.99
CA GLN A 601 -5.35 5.67 -19.43
C GLN A 601 -6.76 5.12 -19.71
N LYS A 602 -6.85 3.83 -20.07
CA LYS A 602 -8.10 3.15 -20.34
C LYS A 602 -8.21 1.86 -19.55
N SER A 603 -9.22 1.78 -18.68
CA SER A 603 -9.58 0.58 -17.96
C SER A 603 -10.92 0.06 -18.47
N GLY A 604 -10.92 -1.11 -19.13
CA GLY A 604 -12.12 -1.66 -19.73
C GLY A 604 -12.72 -0.71 -20.79
N LEU A 605 -13.91 -0.19 -20.52
CA LEU A 605 -14.63 0.75 -21.39
C LEU A 605 -14.47 2.22 -20.95
N LYS A 606 -13.96 2.51 -19.75
CA LYS A 606 -13.79 3.84 -19.21
C LYS A 606 -12.41 4.40 -19.54
N GLU A 607 -12.37 5.65 -20.00
CA GLU A 607 -11.14 6.43 -20.15
C GLU A 607 -10.96 7.36 -18.95
N PHE A 608 -9.74 7.43 -18.45
CA PHE A 608 -9.33 8.27 -17.32
C PHE A 608 -8.41 9.38 -17.85
N ASN A 609 -9.00 10.48 -18.27
CA ASN A 609 -8.25 11.67 -18.65
C ASN A 609 -8.02 12.51 -17.39
N TYR A 610 -6.76 12.69 -17.00
CA TYR A 610 -6.39 13.42 -15.78
C TYR A 610 -7.00 14.81 -15.69
N ASN A 611 -7.13 15.52 -16.82
CA ASN A 611 -7.78 16.83 -16.89
C ASN A 611 -9.26 16.83 -16.47
N GLN A 612 -9.91 15.67 -16.52
CA GLN A 612 -11.34 15.51 -16.20
C GLN A 612 -11.57 14.81 -14.88
N VAL A 613 -10.72 13.84 -14.53
CA VAL A 613 -10.96 12.97 -13.37
C VAL A 613 -9.95 13.18 -12.24
N GLY A 614 -8.86 13.93 -12.45
CA GLY A 614 -7.79 14.06 -11.47
C GLY A 614 -7.12 12.72 -11.15
N MET A 615 -6.74 12.52 -9.90
CA MET A 615 -6.16 11.27 -9.40
C MET A 615 -7.27 10.25 -9.04
N ALA A 616 -7.92 9.68 -10.05
CA ALA A 616 -9.03 8.74 -9.86
C ALA A 616 -8.59 7.34 -9.39
N HIS A 617 -7.35 6.95 -9.61
CA HIS A 617 -6.73 5.70 -9.15
C HIS A 617 -5.21 5.82 -9.22
N TYR A 618 -4.49 4.89 -8.60
CA TYR A 618 -3.04 4.98 -8.45
C TYR A 618 -2.26 5.08 -9.78
N GLY A 619 -2.77 4.52 -10.85
CA GLY A 619 -2.17 4.65 -12.18
C GLY A 619 -2.08 6.10 -12.69
N MET A 620 -2.85 7.04 -12.13
CA MET A 620 -2.83 8.46 -12.47
C MET A 620 -1.67 9.22 -11.81
N VAL A 621 -0.88 8.61 -10.92
CA VAL A 621 0.34 9.21 -10.35
C VAL A 621 1.33 9.62 -11.45
N ALA A 622 1.42 8.86 -12.54
CA ALA A 622 2.26 9.22 -13.69
C ALA A 622 1.83 10.57 -14.32
N ASP A 623 0.53 10.76 -14.45
CA ASP A 623 -0.09 11.99 -15.02
C ASP A 623 0.08 13.16 -14.04
N HIS A 624 -0.12 12.90 -12.75
CA HIS A 624 0.08 13.88 -11.68
C HIS A 624 1.53 14.37 -11.60
N LEU A 625 2.50 13.46 -11.71
CA LEU A 625 3.92 13.80 -11.73
C LEU A 625 4.27 14.68 -12.94
N GLN A 626 3.67 14.40 -14.10
CA GLN A 626 3.81 15.25 -15.29
C GLN A 626 3.16 16.64 -15.09
N GLU A 627 2.02 16.72 -14.38
CA GLU A 627 1.43 18.00 -14.00
C GLU A 627 2.33 18.79 -13.05
N ILE A 628 2.91 18.14 -12.03
CA ILE A 628 3.90 18.76 -11.14
C ILE A 628 5.08 19.32 -11.96
N ARG A 629 5.61 18.56 -12.91
CA ARG A 629 6.68 19.00 -13.81
C ARG A 629 6.32 20.27 -14.57
N GLN A 630 5.09 20.34 -15.09
CA GLN A 630 4.65 21.49 -15.89
C GLN A 630 4.26 22.72 -15.07
N ARG A 631 3.78 22.55 -13.82
CA ARG A 631 3.10 23.61 -13.06
C ARG A 631 3.82 24.05 -11.79
N SER A 632 4.60 23.18 -11.16
CA SER A 632 5.23 23.51 -9.88
C SER A 632 6.58 24.21 -10.03
N GLY A 633 7.18 24.13 -11.20
CA GLY A 633 8.52 24.66 -11.49
C GLY A 633 9.64 23.66 -11.21
N GLU A 634 10.80 23.91 -11.80
CA GLU A 634 11.92 22.96 -11.83
C GLU A 634 12.42 22.58 -10.43
N ARG A 635 12.55 23.53 -9.50
CA ARG A 635 13.01 23.25 -8.11
C ARG A 635 12.13 22.20 -7.43
N ILE A 636 10.83 22.32 -7.55
CA ILE A 636 9.85 21.41 -6.93
C ILE A 636 9.89 20.04 -7.61
N TYR A 637 9.92 20.02 -8.94
CA TYR A 637 10.00 18.80 -9.72
C TYR A 637 11.29 18.03 -9.41
N GLN A 638 12.43 18.73 -9.34
CA GLN A 638 13.70 18.12 -8.98
C GLN A 638 13.68 17.52 -7.56
N ALA A 639 13.06 18.21 -6.59
CA ALA A 639 12.90 17.69 -5.24
C ALA A 639 12.06 16.40 -5.22
N ALA A 640 10.95 16.37 -5.97
CA ALA A 640 10.12 15.18 -6.10
C ALA A 640 10.91 14.02 -6.73
N MET A 641 11.66 14.27 -7.78
CA MET A 641 12.44 13.26 -8.49
C MET A 641 13.73 12.83 -7.74
N ASN A 642 14.20 13.59 -6.77
CA ASN A 642 15.30 13.21 -5.87
C ASN A 642 14.79 12.48 -4.61
N SER A 643 13.48 12.39 -4.42
CA SER A 643 12.92 11.87 -3.16
C SER A 643 13.30 10.43 -2.89
N ALA A 644 13.38 9.57 -3.92
CA ALA A 644 13.80 8.18 -3.76
C ALA A 644 15.22 8.05 -3.22
N GLU A 645 16.15 8.83 -3.74
CA GLU A 645 17.53 8.87 -3.24
C GLU A 645 17.60 9.42 -1.82
N ALA A 646 16.87 10.52 -1.53
CA ALA A 646 16.85 11.11 -0.20
C ALA A 646 16.29 10.14 0.86
N TYR A 647 15.23 9.41 0.53
CA TYR A 647 14.65 8.41 1.41
C TYR A 647 15.61 7.25 1.70
N ILE A 648 16.26 6.73 0.68
CA ILE A 648 17.25 5.65 0.86
C ILE A 648 18.44 6.14 1.65
N GLN A 649 18.98 7.32 1.39
CA GLN A 649 20.08 7.88 2.18
C GLN A 649 19.71 8.09 3.65
N MET A 650 18.46 8.51 3.95
CA MET A 650 17.95 8.55 5.32
C MET A 650 18.01 7.13 5.93
N TRP A 651 17.48 6.14 5.24
CA TRP A 651 17.42 4.76 5.75
C TRP A 651 18.81 4.12 5.88
N GLU A 652 19.74 4.43 4.98
CA GLU A 652 21.15 4.01 5.08
C GLU A 652 21.84 4.58 6.32
N ARG A 653 21.57 5.86 6.69
CA ARG A 653 22.09 6.45 7.92
C ARG A 653 21.62 5.72 9.17
N VAL A 654 20.36 5.26 9.18
CA VAL A 654 19.80 4.42 10.26
C VAL A 654 20.63 3.15 10.44
N TRP A 655 20.93 2.46 9.34
CA TRP A 655 21.70 1.21 9.37
C TRP A 655 23.18 1.41 9.70
N ALA A 656 23.79 2.51 9.26
CA ALA A 656 25.19 2.82 9.54
C ALA A 656 25.42 3.10 11.03
N ASN A 657 24.49 3.79 11.70
CA ASN A 657 24.58 4.11 13.11
C ASN A 657 24.53 2.86 14.01
N SER A 658 23.78 1.83 13.65
CA SER A 658 23.73 0.56 14.39
C SER A 658 25.02 -0.27 14.22
N SER A 659 25.61 -0.25 13.03
CA SER A 659 26.85 -0.98 12.74
C SER A 659 28.06 -0.40 13.52
N SER A 660 28.04 0.87 13.81
CA SER A 660 29.10 1.54 14.61
C SER A 660 29.01 1.20 16.11
N LYS A 661 27.81 1.05 16.65
CA LYS A 661 27.58 0.66 18.06
C LYS A 661 27.99 -0.77 18.34
N GLY A 662 27.68 -1.71 17.46
CA GLY A 662 28.12 -3.10 17.59
C GLY A 662 29.65 -3.26 17.57
N LYS A 663 30.36 -2.40 16.85
CA LYS A 663 31.84 -2.38 16.87
C LYS A 663 32.41 -1.79 18.16
N GLN A 664 31.76 -0.79 18.76
CA GLN A 664 32.21 -0.21 20.03
C GLN A 664 31.98 -1.16 21.21
N GLU A 665 30.86 -1.89 21.26
CA GLU A 665 30.60 -2.90 22.30
C GLU A 665 31.56 -4.09 22.21
N THR A 666 31.90 -4.55 21.00
CA THR A 666 32.90 -5.61 20.81
C THR A 666 34.29 -5.14 21.20
N THR A 667 34.65 -3.87 20.97
CA THR A 667 35.94 -3.29 21.33
C THR A 667 36.03 -3.05 22.85
N GLN A 668 34.95 -2.62 23.50
CA GLN A 668 34.90 -2.45 24.97
C GLN A 668 34.93 -3.80 25.67
N ASN A 669 34.25 -4.82 25.19
CA ASN A 669 34.30 -6.17 25.73
C ASN A 669 35.66 -6.86 25.49
N ALA A 670 36.36 -6.56 24.39
CA ALA A 670 37.72 -7.03 24.14
C ALA A 670 38.73 -6.37 25.08
N ASN A 671 38.58 -5.05 25.35
CA ASN A 671 39.44 -4.32 26.25
C ASN A 671 39.19 -4.65 27.74
N ALA A 672 37.92 -4.98 28.09
CA ALA A 672 37.61 -5.43 29.46
C ALA A 672 38.18 -6.82 29.79
N ASN A 673 38.41 -7.68 28.79
CA ASN A 673 39.01 -9.00 28.96
C ASN A 673 40.55 -9.00 28.97
N THR A 674 41.21 -7.89 28.61
CA THR A 674 42.67 -7.75 28.63
C THR A 674 43.23 -7.12 29.90
N SER A 675 42.36 -6.68 30.85
CA SER A 675 42.78 -6.08 32.14
C SER A 675 42.45 -7.05 33.31
N LYS A 676 43.03 -8.27 33.33
CA LYS A 676 43.22 -9.03 34.56
C LYS A 676 44.67 -8.87 35.01
N PRO A 677 44.93 -8.39 36.25
CA PRO A 677 46.28 -8.34 36.80
C PRO A 677 46.72 -9.77 37.18
N ASN A 678 48.02 -9.99 36.99
CA ASN A 678 48.78 -11.14 37.48
C ASN A 678 48.69 -11.31 39.02
#